data_fd102910f13bf1af21c61cbbd5211f82
#
_entry.id   fd102910f13bf1af21c61cbbd5211f82
#
_cell.length_a   1.000
_cell.length_b   1.000
_cell.length_c   1.000
_cell.angle_alpha   90.00
_cell.angle_beta   90.00
_cell.angle_gamma   90.00
#
_symmetry.space_group_name_H-M   'P 1'
#
loop_
_entity.id
_entity.type
_entity.pdbx_description
1 polymer ?
#
loop_
_entity_poly.entity_id
_entity_poly.type
_entity_poly.pdbx_seq_one_letter_code
_entity_poly.pdbx_strand_id
1 'polypeptide(L)'
;VLASVSTIKPAELKAPTSNLTTALAGRVAGMISYQRSGEPGMDNADFFIRGVTTFGYSKSPLILMDGLEISSSDLSRLQPDDIASFSIMKDATATALYGARGANGVILVTTKEGKEGKAKIEFRIENSIQTSTRKVELADPITYMRLHNEAVKTRNPLGALPYTQEKIANTIAGANPYMYPATDWYALMLNDAVANQRYNLNLSGGGTVARYYIAATFNQDHGLMKVDKRNNFNNNIDLKRYAIRSNVNINVTKKTKVNVRLYTTIEDYTGPIDGGTTLYNKIMQTSPVGFPAFYPQTKDTEHIQHIMFGNTYATESEFYINPYADMVKGYRDQSSSMILAQFELSQDLDFITKGLKARALFSTTRNSSFDVSRYYNPFYYLASNYNSLDDTYKLTELNPEGGTEYLGYNEGTKNISTNTYVEAAVSYDRTFKEKHAISGMLIYTLRNELHANASSLQLSLPYRNMGLSGRFTYAYNDRYFLEANFGYNGSERFAQKERFGFFPSVGLGYIVSNENFYRGPIAKIIPKLKLKATYGLVGNDAIGNNEDRFFYLSEVNMNNTDYSYRFGTDYNVSKNGISVSRYANPYITWEVSKKLNVGTEFNLLNAFDVQIDYFQDKRSNILQTRAAIPETMGVQAAVRANVGEAESSGFDMSVDYNYSFNKNFWMQGRFNFTYATSKITKYEEVDYSNTPWRSKVGHSINQQWGYVAERLFVDEQDIANSPKQFGDYLAGDIKYKDINNDGVITEADQVPIGFPTDPEIVYGFGLSAGYK
;
A
#
# COMPACT_ATOMS: atom_id res chain seq x y z
N VAL A 1 -22.38 8.68 19.44
CA VAL A 1 -22.14 8.02 18.14
C VAL A 1 -22.56 6.57 18.26
N LEU A 2 -23.41 6.09 17.34
CA LEU A 2 -23.86 4.68 17.27
C LEU A 2 -22.89 3.86 16.42
N ALA A 3 -22.34 4.47 15.42
CA ALA A 3 -21.42 3.88 14.48
C ALA A 3 -20.14 3.34 15.16
N SER A 4 -19.57 2.29 14.58
CA SER A 4 -18.27 1.77 15.00
C SER A 4 -17.15 2.67 14.48
N VAL A 5 -16.64 3.52 15.38
CA VAL A 5 -15.57 4.47 15.08
C VAL A 5 -14.46 4.29 16.10
N SER A 6 -13.23 4.15 15.62
CA SER A 6 -12.02 4.20 16.46
C SER A 6 -11.29 5.52 16.24
N THR A 7 -10.96 6.22 17.30
CA THR A 7 -10.25 7.50 17.24
C THR A 7 -8.89 7.38 17.94
N ILE A 8 -7.84 7.91 17.31
CA ILE A 8 -6.49 7.96 17.87
C ILE A 8 -6.17 9.40 18.22
N LYS A 9 -5.54 9.60 19.36
CA LYS A 9 -4.98 10.90 19.72
C LYS A 9 -3.73 11.18 18.87
N PRO A 10 -3.59 12.38 18.27
CA PRO A 10 -2.43 12.68 17.42
C PRO A 10 -1.06 12.48 18.09
N ALA A 11 -0.99 12.67 19.40
CA ALA A 11 0.25 12.42 20.17
C ALA A 11 0.71 10.96 20.10
N GLU A 12 -0.21 10.01 19.94
CA GLU A 12 0.05 8.58 19.84
C GLU A 12 0.56 8.17 18.45
N LEU A 13 0.33 9.02 17.43
CA LEU A 13 0.84 8.82 16.07
C LEU A 13 2.30 9.23 15.92
N LYS A 14 2.89 9.90 16.92
CA LYS A 14 4.30 10.27 16.90
C LYS A 14 5.18 9.02 17.02
N ALA A 15 5.89 8.71 15.96
CA ALA A 15 6.82 7.59 15.86
C ALA A 15 8.13 8.10 15.24
N PRO A 16 9.25 7.42 15.44
CA PRO A 16 10.55 7.80 14.86
C PRO A 16 10.62 7.44 13.36
N THR A 17 9.57 7.77 12.63
CA THR A 17 9.46 7.56 11.17
C THR A 17 8.87 8.80 10.52
N SER A 18 9.29 9.10 9.29
CA SER A 18 8.74 10.17 8.47
C SER A 18 7.40 9.77 7.82
N ASN A 19 7.07 8.49 7.82
CA ASN A 19 5.88 7.93 7.19
C ASN A 19 4.78 7.66 8.22
N LEU A 20 3.66 8.41 8.13
CA LEU A 20 2.55 8.26 9.06
C LEU A 20 1.87 6.90 9.00
N THR A 21 1.81 6.26 7.82
CA THR A 21 1.10 4.98 7.65
C THR A 21 1.75 3.86 8.46
N THR A 22 3.06 3.88 8.63
CA THR A 22 3.80 2.88 9.43
C THR A 22 3.53 3.01 10.93
N ALA A 23 3.14 4.22 11.38
CA ALA A 23 2.80 4.46 12.77
C ALA A 23 1.40 3.93 13.16
N LEU A 24 0.60 3.42 12.22
CA LEU A 24 -0.78 2.97 12.48
C LEU A 24 -0.87 1.51 12.94
N ALA A 25 0.13 0.68 12.62
CA ALA A 25 0.12 -0.75 12.92
C ALA A 25 -0.03 -1.02 14.44
N GLY A 26 -1.02 -1.85 14.82
CA GLY A 26 -1.30 -2.21 16.21
C GLY A 26 -1.87 -1.09 17.09
N ARG A 27 -2.00 0.15 16.58
CA ARG A 27 -2.48 1.30 17.36
C ARG A 27 -3.98 1.52 17.26
N VAL A 28 -4.65 0.85 16.34
CA VAL A 28 -6.09 1.01 16.10
C VAL A 28 -6.77 -0.34 16.04
N ALA A 29 -7.78 -0.53 16.89
CA ALA A 29 -8.63 -1.71 16.81
C ALA A 29 -9.49 -1.67 15.52
N GLY A 30 -9.51 -2.80 14.79
CA GLY A 30 -10.19 -2.92 13.51
C GLY A 30 -9.35 -2.52 12.30
N MET A 31 -8.05 -2.25 12.48
CA MET A 31 -7.13 -1.99 11.38
C MET A 31 -6.06 -3.09 11.31
N ILE A 32 -5.95 -3.72 10.17
CA ILE A 32 -4.83 -4.61 9.82
C ILE A 32 -3.85 -3.78 9.00
N SER A 33 -2.62 -3.66 9.48
CA SER A 33 -1.57 -2.89 8.81
C SER A 33 -0.23 -3.59 8.97
N TYR A 34 0.53 -3.63 7.87
CA TYR A 34 1.89 -4.17 7.84
C TYR A 34 2.74 -3.45 6.80
N GLN A 35 4.02 -3.36 7.06
CA GLN A 35 5.00 -2.72 6.19
C GLN A 35 5.87 -3.78 5.51
N ARG A 36 6.06 -3.67 4.19
CA ARG A 36 6.87 -4.61 3.40
C ARG A 36 8.30 -4.15 3.19
N SER A 37 8.52 -2.85 3.15
CA SER A 37 9.82 -2.22 2.88
C SER A 37 10.05 -1.05 3.83
N GLY A 38 11.33 -0.80 4.19
CA GLY A 38 11.76 0.40 4.88
C GLY A 38 12.53 1.36 3.97
N GLU A 39 12.55 1.13 2.66
CA GLU A 39 13.21 1.98 1.67
C GLU A 39 12.53 3.35 1.60
N PRO A 40 13.26 4.47 1.75
CA PRO A 40 12.68 5.80 1.65
C PRO A 40 11.91 6.01 0.33
N GLY A 41 10.64 6.42 0.43
CA GLY A 41 9.74 6.58 -0.72
C GLY A 41 8.93 5.32 -1.10
N MET A 42 9.36 4.13 -0.65
CA MET A 42 8.68 2.84 -0.86
C MET A 42 8.28 2.19 0.48
N ASP A 43 8.24 2.97 1.54
CA ASP A 43 8.05 2.55 2.93
C ASP A 43 6.59 2.64 3.40
N ASN A 44 5.62 2.85 2.51
CA ASN A 44 4.21 2.87 2.86
C ASN A 44 3.75 1.52 3.40
N ALA A 45 3.01 1.55 4.50
CA ALA A 45 2.34 0.37 4.99
C ALA A 45 1.09 0.06 4.17
N ASP A 46 0.86 -1.22 3.90
CA ASP A 46 -0.45 -1.71 3.46
C ASP A 46 -1.39 -1.72 4.66
N PHE A 47 -2.62 -1.27 4.49
CA PHE A 47 -3.60 -1.29 5.57
C PHE A 47 -5.03 -1.51 5.06
N PHE A 48 -5.78 -2.26 5.86
CA PHE A 48 -7.16 -2.66 5.58
C PHE A 48 -8.00 -2.48 6.83
N ILE A 49 -9.26 -2.08 6.66
CA ILE A 49 -10.20 -1.98 7.78
C ILE A 49 -10.99 -3.29 7.87
N ARG A 50 -10.76 -4.03 9.00
CA ARG A 50 -11.36 -5.33 9.26
C ARG A 50 -11.00 -6.42 8.23
N GLY A 51 -9.76 -6.35 7.70
CA GLY A 51 -9.21 -7.29 6.73
C GLY A 51 -9.59 -7.01 5.29
N VAL A 52 -9.13 -7.89 4.41
CA VAL A 52 -9.48 -7.85 2.98
C VAL A 52 -10.83 -8.50 2.78
N THR A 53 -11.81 -7.74 2.30
CA THR A 53 -13.21 -8.17 2.17
C THR A 53 -13.66 -8.42 0.74
N THR A 54 -12.80 -8.19 -0.23
CA THR A 54 -13.07 -8.37 -1.66
C THR A 54 -11.84 -8.88 -2.40
N PHE A 55 -12.03 -9.68 -3.42
CA PHE A 55 -11.02 -10.01 -4.45
C PHE A 55 -11.16 -9.15 -5.70
N GLY A 56 -12.01 -8.11 -5.64
CA GLY A 56 -12.16 -7.11 -6.69
C GLY A 56 -10.96 -6.17 -6.81
N TYR A 57 -11.11 -5.15 -7.65
CA TYR A 57 -10.03 -4.24 -8.02
C TYR A 57 -9.49 -3.39 -6.85
N SER A 58 -10.37 -2.82 -6.02
CA SER A 58 -9.98 -1.94 -4.91
C SER A 58 -10.24 -2.55 -3.54
N LYS A 59 -9.18 -2.72 -2.76
CA LYS A 59 -9.18 -3.25 -1.39
C LYS A 59 -8.95 -2.16 -0.34
N SER A 60 -8.43 -1.00 -0.74
CA SER A 60 -8.01 0.08 0.16
C SER A 60 -9.20 0.88 0.69
N PRO A 61 -9.14 1.37 1.94
CA PRO A 61 -10.15 2.28 2.49
C PRO A 61 -10.11 3.64 1.80
N LEU A 62 -11.23 4.37 1.87
CA LEU A 62 -11.30 5.78 1.49
C LEU A 62 -10.59 6.62 2.55
N ILE A 63 -9.68 7.50 2.14
CA ILE A 63 -8.96 8.38 3.04
C ILE A 63 -9.40 9.83 2.79
N LEU A 64 -9.86 10.49 3.84
CA LEU A 64 -10.35 11.86 3.78
C LEU A 64 -9.53 12.77 4.69
N MET A 65 -9.00 13.85 4.17
CA MET A 65 -8.38 14.93 4.92
C MET A 65 -9.28 16.17 4.82
N ASP A 66 -9.80 16.63 5.96
CA ASP A 66 -10.75 17.75 6.04
C ASP A 66 -11.94 17.63 5.09
N GLY A 67 -12.42 16.39 4.88
CA GLY A 67 -13.53 16.06 3.99
C GLY A 67 -13.15 15.79 2.54
N LEU A 68 -11.88 15.93 2.16
CA LEU A 68 -11.40 15.71 0.80
C LEU A 68 -10.62 14.41 0.67
N GLU A 69 -10.87 13.68 -0.41
CA GLU A 69 -10.17 12.44 -0.70
C GLU A 69 -8.70 12.68 -1.05
N ILE A 70 -7.84 11.94 -0.37
CA ILE A 70 -6.39 11.89 -0.60
C ILE A 70 -5.93 10.43 -0.78
N SER A 71 -4.77 10.24 -1.39
CA SER A 71 -4.16 8.91 -1.55
C SER A 71 -3.48 8.41 -0.27
N SER A 72 -3.17 7.10 -0.22
CA SER A 72 -2.33 6.53 0.86
C SER A 72 -0.94 7.18 0.90
N SER A 73 -0.37 7.51 -0.26
CA SER A 73 0.89 8.24 -0.35
C SER A 73 0.79 9.65 0.22
N ASP A 74 -0.34 10.35 0.04
CA ASP A 74 -0.55 11.67 0.65
C ASP A 74 -0.72 11.55 2.16
N LEU A 75 -1.43 10.51 2.63
CA LEU A 75 -1.56 10.21 4.05
C LEU A 75 -0.19 9.98 4.70
N SER A 76 0.70 9.25 4.03
CA SER A 76 2.05 8.96 4.54
C SER A 76 2.89 10.21 4.80
N ARG A 77 2.63 11.28 4.07
CA ARG A 77 3.35 12.57 4.14
C ARG A 77 2.83 13.51 5.24
N LEU A 78 1.66 13.21 5.82
CA LEU A 78 1.07 14.06 6.86
C LEU A 78 1.88 14.00 8.15
N GLN A 79 2.08 15.16 8.75
CA GLN A 79 2.77 15.27 10.03
C GLN A 79 1.78 15.08 11.19
N PRO A 80 2.08 14.22 12.18
CA PRO A 80 1.24 14.06 13.37
C PRO A 80 0.99 15.39 14.12
N ASP A 81 1.96 16.32 14.05
CA ASP A 81 1.84 17.64 14.68
C ASP A 81 0.78 18.52 14.04
N ASP A 82 0.39 18.29 12.79
CA ASP A 82 -0.64 19.04 12.06
C ASP A 82 -2.05 18.43 12.22
N ILE A 83 -2.15 17.24 12.82
CA ILE A 83 -3.41 16.51 12.95
C ILE A 83 -4.11 16.93 14.25
N ALA A 84 -5.39 17.25 14.16
CA ALA A 84 -6.27 17.48 15.31
C ALA A 84 -6.96 16.19 15.77
N SER A 85 -7.44 15.37 14.82
CA SER A 85 -8.04 14.07 15.10
C SER A 85 -7.82 13.10 13.94
N PHE A 86 -7.69 11.80 14.27
CA PHE A 86 -7.58 10.69 13.33
C PHE A 86 -8.62 9.65 13.73
N SER A 87 -9.57 9.38 12.83
CA SER A 87 -10.68 8.49 13.11
C SER A 87 -10.86 7.47 11.98
N ILE A 88 -11.21 6.24 12.35
CA ILE A 88 -11.48 5.15 11.41
C ILE A 88 -12.94 4.74 11.55
N MET A 89 -13.67 4.82 10.46
CA MET A 89 -15.06 4.46 10.34
C MET A 89 -15.18 3.06 9.74
N LYS A 90 -15.77 2.12 10.47
CA LYS A 90 -15.66 0.69 10.17
C LYS A 90 -16.97 0.06 9.68
N ASP A 91 -18.12 0.63 10.00
CA ASP A 91 -19.43 0.08 9.67
C ASP A 91 -20.22 0.92 8.65
N ALA A 92 -21.35 0.39 8.17
CA ALA A 92 -22.15 1.04 7.14
C ALA A 92 -22.75 2.38 7.58
N THR A 93 -23.13 2.54 8.85
CA THR A 93 -23.68 3.79 9.39
C THR A 93 -22.65 4.90 9.44
N ALA A 94 -21.39 4.57 9.81
CA ALA A 94 -20.29 5.52 9.80
C ALA A 94 -19.95 6.00 8.38
N THR A 95 -20.01 5.09 7.40
CA THR A 95 -19.52 5.33 6.03
C THR A 95 -20.59 5.82 5.06
N ALA A 96 -21.88 5.76 5.43
CA ALA A 96 -23.01 6.10 4.55
C ALA A 96 -22.96 7.51 3.94
N LEU A 97 -22.42 8.49 4.67
CA LEU A 97 -22.29 9.88 4.21
C LEU A 97 -21.22 10.08 3.14
N TYR A 98 -20.29 9.12 3.00
CA TYR A 98 -19.14 9.20 2.08
C TYR A 98 -19.37 8.44 0.78
N GLY A 99 -20.61 7.99 0.58
CA GLY A 99 -21.10 7.47 -0.68
C GLY A 99 -20.48 6.14 -1.12
N ALA A 100 -20.37 6.00 -2.42
CA ALA A 100 -19.97 4.81 -3.14
C ALA A 100 -18.57 4.26 -2.83
N ARG A 101 -17.76 4.97 -2.10
CA ARG A 101 -16.33 4.61 -1.87
C ARG A 101 -16.06 4.17 -0.44
N GLY A 102 -17.08 4.22 0.43
CA GLY A 102 -16.97 3.83 1.84
C GLY A 102 -17.02 2.31 2.10
N ALA A 103 -17.12 1.47 1.07
CA ALA A 103 -17.30 0.03 1.22
C ALA A 103 -16.14 -0.67 1.96
N ASN A 104 -14.90 -0.21 1.76
CA ASN A 104 -13.71 -0.74 2.43
C ASN A 104 -13.41 0.00 3.75
N GLY A 105 -14.36 0.80 4.27
CA GLY A 105 -14.17 1.68 5.42
C GLY A 105 -13.62 3.05 5.04
N VAL A 106 -13.60 3.97 6.01
CA VAL A 106 -13.15 5.36 5.80
C VAL A 106 -12.17 5.77 6.89
N ILE A 107 -11.07 6.36 6.50
CA ILE A 107 -10.12 7.04 7.40
C ILE A 107 -10.39 8.53 7.30
N LEU A 108 -10.71 9.16 8.41
CA LEU A 108 -10.96 10.59 8.50
C LEU A 108 -9.83 11.28 9.28
N VAL A 109 -9.11 12.15 8.61
CA VAL A 109 -8.08 13.00 9.20
C VAL A 109 -8.59 14.43 9.26
N THR A 110 -8.65 15.01 10.44
CA THR A 110 -8.96 16.43 10.63
C THR A 110 -7.69 17.15 11.01
N THR A 111 -7.38 18.25 10.32
CA THR A 111 -6.19 19.03 10.58
C THR A 111 -6.43 20.09 11.64
N LYS A 112 -5.35 20.58 12.26
CA LYS A 112 -5.41 21.63 13.28
C LYS A 112 -5.90 22.94 12.69
N GLU A 113 -6.72 23.64 13.46
CA GLU A 113 -7.21 24.99 13.16
C GLU A 113 -6.62 26.02 14.14
N GLY A 114 -6.69 27.29 13.77
CA GLY A 114 -6.30 28.40 14.61
C GLY A 114 -7.17 28.51 15.87
N LYS A 115 -6.58 28.91 16.98
CA LYS A 115 -7.26 29.19 18.25
C LYS A 115 -7.19 30.68 18.55
N GLU A 116 -8.22 31.20 19.21
CA GLU A 116 -8.20 32.56 19.74
C GLU A 116 -7.13 32.70 20.81
N GLY A 117 -6.31 33.74 20.71
CA GLY A 117 -5.23 34.03 21.65
C GLY A 117 -3.99 34.58 20.95
N LYS A 118 -2.96 34.84 21.77
CA LYS A 118 -1.66 35.31 21.29
C LYS A 118 -1.03 34.28 20.35
N ALA A 119 -0.21 34.74 19.41
CA ALA A 119 0.56 33.87 18.51
C ALA A 119 1.43 32.91 19.33
N LYS A 120 1.28 31.61 19.01
CA LYS A 120 2.06 30.53 19.60
C LYS A 120 2.92 29.92 18.49
N ILE A 121 4.23 29.88 18.72
CA ILE A 121 5.21 29.29 17.83
C ILE A 121 5.69 28.00 18.48
N GLU A 122 5.66 26.91 17.73
CA GLU A 122 6.21 25.61 18.13
C GLU A 122 7.23 25.19 17.08
N PHE A 123 8.43 24.87 17.50
CA PHE A 123 9.48 24.36 16.65
C PHE A 123 9.95 23.00 17.17
N ARG A 124 10.06 22.01 16.27
CA ARG A 124 10.48 20.65 16.59
C ARG A 124 11.54 20.20 15.63
N ILE A 125 12.61 19.63 16.18
CA ILE A 125 13.70 18.98 15.44
C ILE A 125 13.72 17.52 15.88
N GLU A 126 13.84 16.62 14.92
CA GLU A 126 14.05 15.20 15.15
C GLU A 126 15.21 14.71 14.29
N ASN A 127 16.11 13.96 14.90
CA ASN A 127 17.11 13.16 14.22
C ASN A 127 16.80 11.69 14.54
N SER A 128 16.80 10.84 13.53
CA SER A 128 16.62 9.41 13.69
C SER A 128 17.78 8.65 13.05
N ILE A 129 18.14 7.54 13.67
CA ILE A 129 19.11 6.60 13.12
C ILE A 129 18.31 5.37 12.69
N GLN A 130 18.44 4.99 11.44
CA GLN A 130 17.78 3.80 10.89
C GLN A 130 18.80 2.73 10.58
N THR A 131 18.44 1.49 10.90
CA THR A 131 19.23 0.28 10.64
C THR A 131 18.33 -0.78 10.01
N SER A 132 18.92 -1.77 9.34
CA SER A 132 18.16 -2.93 8.87
C SER A 132 17.56 -3.69 10.04
N THR A 133 16.28 -4.05 9.98
CA THR A 133 15.61 -4.88 11.00
C THR A 133 16.10 -6.31 10.99
N ARG A 134 16.56 -6.79 9.83
CA ARG A 134 17.10 -8.13 9.63
C ARG A 134 18.16 -8.09 8.52
N LYS A 135 19.27 -8.78 8.75
CA LYS A 135 20.25 -9.12 7.70
C LYS A 135 20.03 -10.59 7.33
N VAL A 136 19.99 -10.88 6.04
CA VAL A 136 19.95 -12.27 5.56
C VAL A 136 21.37 -12.82 5.64
N GLU A 137 21.54 -13.93 6.35
CA GLU A 137 22.79 -14.65 6.40
C GLU A 137 22.96 -15.47 5.13
N LEU A 138 24.02 -15.20 4.39
CA LEU A 138 24.40 -15.92 3.18
C LEU A 138 25.55 -16.89 3.49
N ALA A 139 25.67 -17.92 2.66
CA ALA A 139 26.82 -18.81 2.72
C ALA A 139 28.13 -18.04 2.48
N ASP A 140 29.15 -18.31 3.27
CA ASP A 140 30.48 -17.77 3.00
C ASP A 140 31.03 -18.26 1.64
N PRO A 141 31.99 -17.55 1.04
CA PRO A 141 32.50 -17.89 -0.28
C PRO A 141 33.02 -19.32 -0.44
N ILE A 142 33.61 -19.89 0.59
CA ILE A 142 34.17 -21.25 0.56
C ILE A 142 33.05 -22.29 0.60
N THR A 143 32.11 -22.12 1.49
CA THR A 143 30.90 -22.95 1.59
C THR A 143 30.11 -22.90 0.30
N TYR A 144 29.94 -21.69 -0.29
CA TYR A 144 29.29 -21.50 -1.60
C TYR A 144 29.96 -22.32 -2.71
N MET A 145 31.30 -22.24 -2.85
CA MET A 145 32.04 -23.01 -3.87
C MET A 145 31.91 -24.53 -3.68
N ARG A 146 31.99 -25.01 -2.43
CA ARG A 146 31.89 -26.43 -2.12
C ARG A 146 30.50 -26.97 -2.45
N LEU A 147 29.46 -26.26 -2.00
CA LEU A 147 28.05 -26.66 -2.25
C LEU A 147 27.70 -26.61 -3.74
N HIS A 148 28.20 -25.60 -4.47
CA HIS A 148 27.98 -25.53 -5.92
C HIS A 148 28.67 -26.69 -6.65
N ASN A 149 29.92 -27.00 -6.28
CA ASN A 149 30.63 -28.16 -6.81
C ASN A 149 29.88 -29.47 -6.50
N GLU A 150 29.37 -29.61 -5.30
CA GLU A 150 28.58 -30.77 -4.89
C GLU A 150 27.29 -30.89 -5.71
N ALA A 151 26.57 -29.76 -5.90
CA ALA A 151 25.35 -29.73 -6.71
C ALA A 151 25.61 -30.16 -8.16
N VAL A 152 26.68 -29.65 -8.78
CA VAL A 152 27.04 -30.04 -10.15
C VAL A 152 27.44 -31.52 -10.23
N LYS A 153 28.25 -32.00 -9.27
CA LYS A 153 28.70 -33.41 -9.23
C LYS A 153 27.52 -34.36 -9.03
N THR A 154 26.54 -33.97 -8.20
CA THR A 154 25.33 -34.76 -7.96
C THR A 154 24.46 -34.86 -9.20
N ARG A 155 24.33 -33.74 -9.96
CA ARG A 155 23.55 -33.71 -11.20
C ARG A 155 24.21 -34.33 -12.39
N ASN A 156 25.54 -34.16 -12.52
CA ASN A 156 26.33 -34.70 -13.61
C ASN A 156 27.71 -35.16 -13.04
N PRO A 157 27.82 -36.42 -12.62
CA PRO A 157 29.05 -36.96 -12.03
C PRO A 157 30.30 -36.84 -12.92
N LEU A 158 30.13 -36.71 -14.24
CA LEU A 158 31.20 -36.52 -15.23
C LEU A 158 31.38 -35.05 -15.64
N GLY A 159 30.55 -34.13 -15.12
CA GLY A 159 30.63 -32.71 -15.42
C GLY A 159 31.86 -32.05 -14.85
N ALA A 160 32.36 -31.03 -15.55
CA ALA A 160 33.44 -30.19 -15.02
C ALA A 160 32.93 -29.43 -13.77
N LEU A 161 33.73 -29.47 -12.71
CA LEU A 161 33.40 -28.72 -11.50
C LEU A 161 33.55 -27.22 -11.74
N PRO A 162 32.59 -26.38 -11.31
CA PRO A 162 32.65 -24.92 -11.45
C PRO A 162 33.89 -24.31 -10.80
N TYR A 163 34.34 -24.88 -9.70
CA TYR A 163 35.46 -24.37 -8.92
C TYR A 163 36.53 -25.45 -8.72
N THR A 164 37.79 -25.15 -9.15
CA THR A 164 38.94 -26.04 -8.91
C THR A 164 39.34 -26.06 -7.44
N GLN A 165 40.04 -27.12 -7.03
CA GLN A 165 40.59 -27.20 -5.66
C GLN A 165 41.64 -26.08 -5.43
N GLU A 166 42.40 -25.72 -6.47
CA GLU A 166 43.34 -24.60 -6.46
C GLU A 166 42.62 -23.27 -6.16
N LYS A 167 41.50 -22.99 -6.85
CA LYS A 167 40.71 -21.76 -6.58
C LYS A 167 40.20 -21.73 -5.15
N ILE A 168 39.69 -22.84 -4.64
CA ILE A 168 39.22 -22.94 -3.24
C ILE A 168 40.36 -22.70 -2.26
N ALA A 169 41.54 -23.36 -2.48
CA ALA A 169 42.69 -23.23 -1.61
C ALA A 169 43.25 -21.80 -1.59
N ASN A 170 43.36 -21.16 -2.75
CA ASN A 170 43.86 -19.78 -2.88
C ASN A 170 42.89 -18.78 -2.27
N THR A 171 41.57 -19.00 -2.39
CA THR A 171 40.56 -18.16 -1.72
C THR A 171 40.67 -18.31 -0.20
N ILE A 172 40.87 -19.54 0.34
CA ILE A 172 41.09 -19.78 1.78
C ILE A 172 42.35 -19.08 2.27
N ALA A 173 43.44 -19.14 1.47
CA ALA A 173 44.73 -18.50 1.78
C ALA A 173 44.70 -16.96 1.70
N GLY A 174 43.62 -16.36 1.20
CA GLY A 174 43.50 -14.91 0.98
C GLY A 174 44.49 -14.42 -0.09
N ALA A 175 44.77 -15.23 -1.13
CA ALA A 175 45.58 -14.85 -2.28
C ALA A 175 44.93 -13.67 -3.03
N ASN A 176 45.60 -13.19 -4.11
CA ASN A 176 45.14 -12.00 -4.83
C ASN A 176 43.61 -11.93 -4.99
N PRO A 177 42.94 -10.92 -4.38
CA PRO A 177 41.45 -10.85 -4.35
C PRO A 177 40.82 -10.54 -5.69
N TYR A 178 41.61 -10.13 -6.68
CA TYR A 178 41.11 -9.87 -8.03
C TYR A 178 41.14 -11.13 -8.91
N MET A 179 41.98 -12.11 -8.55
CA MET A 179 42.01 -13.43 -9.18
C MET A 179 41.17 -14.47 -8.44
N TYR A 180 41.14 -14.37 -7.12
CA TYR A 180 40.37 -15.27 -6.22
C TYR A 180 39.39 -14.48 -5.38
N PRO A 181 38.37 -13.85 -6.01
CA PRO A 181 37.46 -12.98 -5.32
C PRO A 181 36.66 -13.71 -4.24
N ALA A 182 36.45 -13.03 -3.13
CA ALA A 182 35.60 -13.44 -2.01
C ALA A 182 34.79 -12.20 -1.55
N THR A 183 33.87 -11.77 -2.38
CA THR A 183 33.17 -10.50 -2.22
C THR A 183 31.97 -10.65 -1.30
N ASP A 184 31.98 -9.97 -0.17
CA ASP A 184 30.75 -9.71 0.61
C ASP A 184 30.03 -8.50 -0.03
N TRP A 185 29.11 -8.79 -0.94
CA TRP A 185 28.33 -7.77 -1.65
C TRP A 185 27.53 -6.90 -0.71
N TYR A 186 26.99 -7.48 0.37
CA TYR A 186 26.21 -6.73 1.35
C TYR A 186 27.07 -5.68 2.07
N ALA A 187 28.19 -6.12 2.64
CA ALA A 187 29.13 -5.23 3.35
C ALA A 187 29.78 -4.20 2.42
N LEU A 188 30.03 -4.57 1.14
CA LEU A 188 30.61 -3.67 0.15
C LEU A 188 29.64 -2.53 -0.21
N MET A 189 28.35 -2.82 -0.41
CA MET A 189 27.40 -1.91 -1.02
C MET A 189 26.54 -1.14 -0.03
N LEU A 190 26.30 -1.68 1.17
CA LEU A 190 25.37 -1.12 2.13
C LEU A 190 26.06 -0.63 3.42
N ASN A 191 25.52 0.44 3.98
CA ASN A 191 25.85 0.94 5.30
C ASN A 191 25.02 0.20 6.37
N ASP A 192 25.54 0.06 7.57
CA ASP A 192 24.80 -0.54 8.69
C ASP A 192 23.72 0.38 9.26
N ALA A 193 23.92 1.70 9.15
CA ALA A 193 23.01 2.70 9.65
C ALA A 193 23.07 4.00 8.84
N VAL A 194 21.96 4.73 8.84
CA VAL A 194 21.86 6.07 8.24
C VAL A 194 21.12 7.01 9.20
N ALA A 195 21.43 8.32 9.08
CA ALA A 195 20.77 9.37 9.85
C ALA A 195 19.76 10.11 8.98
N ASN A 196 18.56 10.31 9.52
CA ASN A 196 17.47 11.06 8.88
C ASN A 196 17.11 12.26 9.74
N GLN A 197 16.55 13.30 9.12
CA GLN A 197 16.27 14.57 9.77
C GLN A 197 14.84 15.03 9.49
N ARG A 198 14.21 15.63 10.51
CA ARG A 198 12.90 16.26 10.40
C ARG A 198 12.86 17.57 11.13
N TYR A 199 12.31 18.59 10.48
CA TYR A 199 12.08 19.91 11.03
C TYR A 199 10.61 20.27 10.85
N ASN A 200 9.94 20.70 11.91
CA ASN A 200 8.55 21.15 11.88
C ASN A 200 8.43 22.48 12.61
N LEU A 201 7.83 23.47 11.95
CA LEU A 201 7.54 24.79 12.49
C LEU A 201 6.04 25.05 12.41
N ASN A 202 5.41 25.33 13.54
CA ASN A 202 3.99 25.64 13.63
C ASN A 202 3.79 27.04 14.20
N LEU A 203 2.89 27.79 13.59
CA LEU A 203 2.43 29.10 14.05
C LEU A 203 0.91 29.07 14.16
N SER A 204 0.35 29.34 15.34
CA SER A 204 -1.09 29.38 15.54
C SER A 204 -1.48 30.57 16.41
N GLY A 205 -2.67 31.15 16.16
CA GLY A 205 -3.17 32.29 16.91
C GLY A 205 -4.40 32.90 16.25
N GLY A 206 -4.76 34.08 16.71
CA GLY A 206 -5.83 34.87 16.11
C GLY A 206 -6.74 35.54 17.11
N GLY A 207 -7.68 36.31 16.62
CA GLY A 207 -8.72 37.00 17.41
C GLY A 207 -10.10 36.41 17.18
N THR A 208 -11.11 37.14 17.55
CA THR A 208 -12.52 36.78 17.39
C THR A 208 -12.97 36.74 15.93
N VAL A 209 -12.33 37.58 15.06
CA VAL A 209 -12.68 37.66 13.62
C VAL A 209 -11.92 36.66 12.78
N ALA A 210 -10.61 36.54 12.96
CA ALA A 210 -9.78 35.63 12.16
C ALA A 210 -8.83 34.87 13.07
N ARG A 211 -8.70 33.56 12.79
CA ARG A 211 -7.78 32.61 13.44
C ARG A 211 -7.00 31.88 12.38
N TYR A 212 -5.76 31.57 12.68
CA TYR A 212 -4.88 30.92 11.73
C TYR A 212 -4.05 29.80 12.37
N TYR A 213 -3.78 28.77 11.57
CA TYR A 213 -2.79 27.75 11.82
C TYR A 213 -1.93 27.63 10.56
N ILE A 214 -0.62 27.85 10.69
CA ILE A 214 0.35 27.75 9.60
C ILE A 214 1.42 26.77 10.05
N ALA A 215 1.76 25.81 9.21
CA ALA A 215 2.83 24.85 9.44
C ALA A 215 3.75 24.74 8.23
N ALA A 216 5.04 24.57 8.50
CA ALA A 216 6.06 24.27 7.51
C ALA A 216 6.89 23.09 8.01
N THR A 217 7.08 22.09 7.15
CA THR A 217 7.82 20.86 7.48
C THR A 217 8.84 20.56 6.41
N PHE A 218 10.02 20.13 6.83
CA PHE A 218 11.06 19.58 5.99
C PHE A 218 11.49 18.23 6.57
N ASN A 219 11.53 17.19 5.74
CA ASN A 219 12.04 15.88 6.08
C ASN A 219 13.11 15.49 5.06
N GLN A 220 14.17 14.82 5.52
CA GLN A 220 15.17 14.21 4.67
C GLN A 220 15.47 12.79 5.14
N ASP A 221 15.22 11.83 4.26
CA ASP A 221 15.41 10.41 4.52
C ASP A 221 16.44 9.84 3.53
N HIS A 222 17.45 9.11 4.05
CA HIS A 222 18.52 8.53 3.26
C HIS A 222 18.39 7.01 3.15
N GLY A 223 18.82 6.46 2.02
CA GLY A 223 18.96 5.02 1.83
C GLY A 223 20.27 4.47 2.45
N LEU A 224 20.35 3.15 2.55
CA LEU A 224 21.49 2.46 3.13
C LEU A 224 22.68 2.28 2.15
N MET A 225 22.57 2.65 0.88
CA MET A 225 23.62 2.41 -0.11
C MET A 225 24.84 3.29 0.14
N LYS A 226 26.02 2.73 -0.12
CA LYS A 226 27.28 3.48 -0.10
C LYS A 226 27.42 4.29 -1.38
N VAL A 227 27.86 5.54 -1.23
CA VAL A 227 28.13 6.42 -2.36
C VAL A 227 29.58 6.21 -2.87
N ASP A 228 29.71 5.97 -4.17
CA ASP A 228 31.02 5.90 -4.80
C ASP A 228 31.55 7.30 -5.13
N LYS A 229 32.63 7.68 -4.48
CA LYS A 229 33.21 9.02 -4.62
C LYS A 229 33.99 9.23 -5.94
N ARG A 230 34.21 8.18 -6.75
CA ARG A 230 34.78 8.30 -8.10
C ARG A 230 33.82 8.95 -9.07
N ASN A 231 32.50 8.79 -8.81
CA ASN A 231 31.46 9.51 -9.52
C ASN A 231 31.22 10.90 -8.91
N ASN A 232 30.80 11.85 -9.72
CA ASN A 232 30.46 13.21 -9.30
C ASN A 232 28.97 13.39 -8.96
N PHE A 233 28.24 12.29 -8.74
CA PHE A 233 26.82 12.27 -8.41
C PHE A 233 26.54 11.34 -7.21
N ASN A 234 25.38 11.53 -6.60
CA ASN A 234 24.90 10.67 -5.51
C ASN A 234 24.11 9.50 -6.08
N ASN A 235 24.58 8.27 -5.87
CA ASN A 235 23.89 7.03 -6.23
C ASN A 235 23.04 6.45 -5.09
N ASN A 236 23.08 7.04 -3.88
CA ASN A 236 22.23 6.63 -2.77
C ASN A 236 20.87 7.30 -2.84
N ILE A 237 19.88 6.71 -2.17
CA ILE A 237 18.57 7.34 -2.00
C ILE A 237 18.73 8.56 -1.09
N ASP A 238 18.24 9.71 -1.57
CA ASP A 238 18.09 10.97 -0.83
C ASP A 238 16.69 11.50 -1.13
N LEU A 239 15.78 11.36 -0.16
CA LEU A 239 14.39 11.75 -0.28
C LEU A 239 14.14 12.98 0.57
N LYS A 240 13.85 14.10 -0.09
CA LYS A 240 13.51 15.38 0.55
C LYS A 240 12.03 15.66 0.39
N ARG A 241 11.37 15.95 1.50
CA ARG A 241 9.94 16.29 1.53
C ARG A 241 9.73 17.65 2.15
N TYR A 242 9.03 18.50 1.46
CA TYR A 242 8.61 19.83 1.91
C TYR A 242 7.09 19.85 2.02
N ALA A 243 6.54 20.34 3.11
CA ALA A 243 5.11 20.54 3.26
C ALA A 243 4.81 21.91 3.84
N ILE A 244 3.83 22.59 3.28
CA ILE A 244 3.31 23.87 3.80
C ILE A 244 1.80 23.73 3.95
N ARG A 245 1.30 24.09 5.14
CA ARG A 245 -0.12 24.12 5.47
C ARG A 245 -0.52 25.49 5.97
N SER A 246 -1.67 25.98 5.53
CA SER A 246 -2.28 27.20 6.04
C SER A 246 -3.78 27.00 6.18
N ASN A 247 -4.29 27.02 7.40
CA ASN A 247 -5.71 26.96 7.73
C ASN A 247 -6.11 28.30 8.36
N VAL A 248 -6.98 29.05 7.68
CA VAL A 248 -7.48 30.36 8.12
C VAL A 248 -9.00 30.26 8.29
N ASN A 249 -9.46 30.55 9.51
CA ASN A 249 -10.87 30.53 9.87
C ASN A 249 -11.32 31.97 10.12
N ILE A 250 -12.31 32.45 9.38
CA ILE A 250 -12.79 33.84 9.39
C ILE A 250 -14.26 33.85 9.82
N ASN A 251 -14.58 34.53 10.90
CA ASN A 251 -15.93 34.85 11.28
C ASN A 251 -16.37 36.16 10.60
N VAL A 252 -16.94 36.04 9.37
CA VAL A 252 -17.40 37.19 8.59
C VAL A 252 -18.51 37.93 9.33
N THR A 253 -19.41 37.18 9.95
CA THR A 253 -20.42 37.65 10.90
C THR A 253 -20.51 36.68 12.06
N LYS A 254 -21.35 36.98 13.08
CA LYS A 254 -21.62 36.03 14.18
C LYS A 254 -22.25 34.70 13.68
N LYS A 255 -22.83 34.69 12.47
CA LYS A 255 -23.56 33.56 11.87
C LYS A 255 -22.92 33.02 10.58
N THR A 256 -21.97 33.72 10.02
CA THR A 256 -21.30 33.37 8.76
C THR A 256 -19.83 33.10 9.01
N LYS A 257 -19.34 31.92 8.66
CA LYS A 257 -17.95 31.53 8.79
C LYS A 257 -17.40 31.13 7.43
N VAL A 258 -16.15 31.53 7.17
CA VAL A 258 -15.38 31.13 5.98
C VAL A 258 -14.11 30.44 6.47
N ASN A 259 -13.84 29.28 5.94
CA ASN A 259 -12.58 28.56 6.15
C ASN A 259 -11.83 28.45 4.83
N VAL A 260 -10.56 28.87 4.83
CA VAL A 260 -9.65 28.73 3.70
C VAL A 260 -8.51 27.82 4.12
N ARG A 261 -8.33 26.71 3.40
CA ARG A 261 -7.27 25.77 3.67
C ARG A 261 -6.40 25.60 2.43
N LEU A 262 -5.10 25.72 2.61
CA LEU A 262 -4.08 25.45 1.60
C LEU A 262 -3.15 24.38 2.16
N TYR A 263 -2.88 23.37 1.35
CA TYR A 263 -1.90 22.34 1.65
C TYR A 263 -1.08 22.05 0.41
N THR A 264 0.23 22.15 0.54
CA THR A 264 1.17 21.86 -0.56
C THR A 264 2.24 20.92 -0.06
N THR A 265 2.53 19.89 -0.84
CA THR A 265 3.69 19.02 -0.64
C THR A 265 4.54 19.00 -1.90
N ILE A 266 5.86 18.99 -1.72
CA ILE A 266 6.84 18.76 -2.75
C ILE A 266 7.74 17.64 -2.25
N GLU A 267 8.02 16.68 -3.09
CA GLU A 267 8.88 15.54 -2.78
C GLU A 267 9.90 15.40 -3.91
N ASP A 268 11.18 15.52 -3.55
CA ASP A 268 12.31 15.33 -4.44
C ASP A 268 13.06 14.07 -4.01
N TYR A 269 13.16 13.11 -4.91
CA TYR A 269 13.83 11.85 -4.75
C TYR A 269 15.02 11.78 -5.71
N THR A 270 16.20 11.48 -5.19
CA THR A 270 17.36 11.03 -5.98
C THR A 270 17.71 9.62 -5.51
N GLY A 271 18.03 8.73 -6.42
CA GLY A 271 18.38 7.35 -6.06
C GLY A 271 18.94 6.56 -7.24
N PRO A 272 19.29 5.29 -7.03
CA PRO A 272 19.84 4.43 -8.07
C PRO A 272 18.83 4.19 -9.20
N ILE A 273 19.33 3.93 -10.40
CA ILE A 273 18.49 3.68 -11.59
C ILE A 273 17.48 2.55 -11.37
N ASP A 274 17.96 1.43 -10.81
CA ASP A 274 17.16 0.22 -10.65
C ASP A 274 16.29 0.22 -9.36
N GLY A 275 16.45 1.23 -8.48
CA GLY A 275 15.83 1.29 -7.17
C GLY A 275 16.47 0.36 -6.14
N GLY A 276 16.24 0.62 -4.86
CA GLY A 276 16.89 -0.09 -3.76
C GLY A 276 16.50 -1.55 -3.64
N THR A 277 15.21 -1.85 -3.77
CA THR A 277 14.70 -3.24 -3.70
C THR A 277 15.31 -4.13 -4.78
N THR A 278 15.40 -3.63 -6.02
CA THR A 278 16.01 -4.40 -7.12
C THR A 278 17.49 -4.64 -6.89
N LEU A 279 18.23 -3.63 -6.43
CA LEU A 279 19.65 -3.78 -6.09
C LEU A 279 19.85 -4.76 -4.93
N TYR A 280 19.00 -4.73 -3.91
CA TYR A 280 19.06 -5.70 -2.82
C TYR A 280 18.87 -7.14 -3.32
N ASN A 281 17.92 -7.38 -4.22
CA ASN A 281 17.73 -8.69 -4.83
C ASN A 281 18.96 -9.12 -5.64
N LYS A 282 19.59 -8.20 -6.38
CA LYS A 282 20.84 -8.47 -7.11
C LYS A 282 22.00 -8.84 -6.17
N ILE A 283 22.12 -8.17 -5.02
CA ILE A 283 23.10 -8.51 -3.96
C ILE A 283 22.90 -9.96 -3.50
N MET A 284 21.65 -10.38 -3.26
CA MET A 284 21.32 -11.72 -2.76
C MET A 284 21.59 -12.83 -3.79
N GLN A 285 21.53 -12.52 -5.09
CA GLN A 285 21.61 -13.49 -6.18
C GLN A 285 23.01 -13.58 -6.83
N THR A 286 23.89 -12.62 -6.57
CA THR A 286 25.20 -12.58 -7.23
C THR A 286 26.22 -13.47 -6.52
N SER A 287 26.94 -14.27 -7.31
CA SER A 287 28.04 -15.12 -6.81
C SER A 287 29.09 -14.30 -6.06
N PRO A 288 29.50 -14.72 -4.84
CA PRO A 288 30.55 -14.03 -4.10
C PRO A 288 31.96 -14.29 -4.65
N VAL A 289 32.12 -15.24 -5.58
CA VAL A 289 33.43 -15.73 -6.06
C VAL A 289 33.56 -15.70 -7.59
N GLY A 290 32.59 -15.16 -8.30
CA GLY A 290 32.58 -15.11 -9.77
C GLY A 290 33.57 -14.11 -10.32
N PHE A 291 33.56 -12.91 -9.78
CA PHE A 291 34.38 -11.76 -10.17
C PHE A 291 34.43 -10.73 -9.04
N PRO A 292 35.47 -9.85 -9.00
CA PRO A 292 35.47 -8.72 -8.04
C PRO A 292 34.48 -7.63 -8.49
N ALA A 293 34.07 -6.76 -7.60
CA ALA A 293 33.19 -5.65 -7.94
C ALA A 293 33.79 -4.72 -8.99
N PHE A 294 35.07 -4.42 -8.85
CA PHE A 294 35.87 -3.62 -9.78
C PHE A 294 37.37 -3.94 -9.61
N TYR A 295 38.16 -3.56 -10.60
CA TYR A 295 39.59 -3.64 -10.56
C TYR A 295 40.23 -2.28 -10.23
N PRO A 296 41.37 -2.23 -9.48
CA PRO A 296 42.09 -1.00 -9.24
C PRO A 296 42.85 -0.57 -10.50
N GLN A 297 43.17 0.70 -10.59
CA GLN A 297 44.12 1.19 -11.59
C GLN A 297 45.53 0.65 -11.33
N THR A 298 46.17 0.24 -12.38
CA THR A 298 47.59 -0.19 -12.39
C THR A 298 48.39 0.77 -13.28
N LYS A 299 49.71 0.65 -13.34
CA LYS A 299 50.54 1.45 -14.25
C LYS A 299 50.13 1.32 -15.70
N ASP A 300 49.68 0.14 -16.11
CA ASP A 300 49.26 -0.14 -17.49
C ASP A 300 47.87 0.42 -17.80
N THR A 301 47.04 0.70 -16.77
CA THR A 301 45.67 1.18 -16.91
C THR A 301 45.47 2.61 -16.40
N GLU A 302 46.52 3.37 -16.09
CA GLU A 302 46.44 4.77 -15.63
C GLU A 302 45.72 5.69 -16.63
N HIS A 303 45.72 5.35 -17.92
CA HIS A 303 45.02 6.09 -18.96
C HIS A 303 43.50 5.87 -18.93
N ILE A 304 42.97 4.83 -18.25
CA ILE A 304 41.54 4.51 -18.15
C ILE A 304 40.92 5.39 -17.06
N GLN A 305 39.91 6.19 -17.43
CA GLN A 305 39.28 7.13 -16.51
C GLN A 305 38.01 6.55 -15.85
N HIS A 306 37.35 5.59 -16.50
CA HIS A 306 36.15 4.96 -15.98
C HIS A 306 36.45 3.87 -14.93
N ILE A 307 35.43 3.45 -14.21
CA ILE A 307 35.51 2.35 -13.25
C ILE A 307 35.58 1.02 -14.04
N MET A 308 36.64 0.25 -13.82
CA MET A 308 36.84 -1.05 -14.45
C MET A 308 36.07 -2.12 -13.68
N PHE A 309 34.76 -2.33 -13.98
CA PHE A 309 33.93 -3.30 -13.30
C PHE A 309 34.33 -4.74 -13.63
N GLY A 310 34.40 -5.58 -12.60
CA GLY A 310 34.68 -7.00 -12.80
C GLY A 310 33.46 -7.72 -13.35
N ASN A 311 33.66 -8.62 -14.33
CA ASN A 311 32.61 -9.50 -14.82
C ASN A 311 33.17 -10.73 -15.55
N THR A 312 32.28 -11.66 -15.91
CA THR A 312 32.56 -12.80 -16.77
C THR A 312 31.29 -13.14 -17.55
N TYR A 313 31.40 -13.97 -18.57
CA TYR A 313 30.29 -14.41 -19.41
C TYR A 313 29.40 -15.41 -18.65
N ALA A 314 28.11 -15.19 -18.66
CA ALA A 314 27.10 -16.13 -18.22
C ALA A 314 26.69 -17.09 -19.36
N THR A 315 26.63 -16.57 -20.59
CA THR A 315 26.43 -17.29 -21.85
C THR A 315 27.42 -16.72 -22.89
N GLU A 316 27.42 -17.21 -24.12
CA GLU A 316 28.30 -16.69 -25.17
C GLU A 316 28.14 -15.17 -25.45
N SER A 317 26.99 -14.58 -25.11
CA SER A 317 26.66 -13.19 -25.40
C SER A 317 26.18 -12.38 -24.20
N GLU A 318 26.03 -12.98 -23.01
CA GLU A 318 25.49 -12.32 -21.84
C GLU A 318 26.47 -12.33 -20.67
N PHE A 319 26.52 -11.25 -19.94
CA PHE A 319 27.32 -11.10 -18.72
C PHE A 319 26.50 -11.47 -17.48
N TYR A 320 27.19 -11.89 -16.42
CA TYR A 320 26.58 -11.94 -15.11
C TYR A 320 26.21 -10.53 -14.62
N ILE A 321 25.28 -10.46 -13.69
CA ILE A 321 24.91 -9.20 -13.05
C ILE A 321 26.02 -8.80 -12.07
N ASN A 322 26.61 -7.61 -12.27
CA ASN A 322 27.44 -6.96 -11.27
C ASN A 322 26.60 -5.93 -10.51
N PRO A 323 26.15 -6.22 -9.28
CA PRO A 323 25.25 -5.33 -8.54
C PRO A 323 25.91 -4.01 -8.16
N TYR A 324 27.23 -3.99 -8.01
CA TYR A 324 27.99 -2.77 -7.74
C TYR A 324 27.98 -1.82 -8.95
N ALA A 325 28.20 -2.35 -10.14
CA ALA A 325 28.12 -1.58 -11.38
C ALA A 325 26.71 -0.97 -11.54
N ASP A 326 25.66 -1.77 -11.30
CA ASP A 326 24.27 -1.31 -11.37
C ASP A 326 23.94 -0.23 -10.32
N MET A 327 24.54 -0.31 -9.13
CA MET A 327 24.37 0.70 -8.08
C MET A 327 25.00 2.05 -8.45
N VAL A 328 26.17 2.03 -9.11
CA VAL A 328 26.96 3.26 -9.33
C VAL A 328 26.93 3.80 -10.75
N LYS A 329 26.26 3.13 -11.71
CA LYS A 329 26.21 3.53 -13.12
C LYS A 329 25.46 4.83 -13.39
N GLY A 330 24.74 5.35 -12.42
CA GLY A 330 23.95 6.56 -12.62
C GLY A 330 22.95 6.83 -11.50
N TYR A 331 22.05 7.74 -11.75
CA TYR A 331 21.02 8.13 -10.80
C TYR A 331 19.72 8.50 -11.51
N ARG A 332 18.62 8.39 -10.75
CA ARG A 332 17.28 8.80 -11.14
C ARG A 332 16.83 9.92 -10.23
N ASP A 333 16.43 11.04 -10.80
CA ASP A 333 15.73 12.13 -10.12
C ASP A 333 14.24 12.03 -10.39
N GLN A 334 13.44 12.08 -9.33
CA GLN A 334 11.99 12.14 -9.43
C GLN A 334 11.49 13.28 -8.57
N SER A 335 10.62 14.13 -9.13
CA SER A 335 9.95 15.16 -8.35
C SER A 335 8.44 14.97 -8.43
N SER A 336 7.77 15.10 -7.30
CA SER A 336 6.31 15.08 -7.23
C SER A 336 5.80 16.23 -6.37
N SER A 337 4.66 16.80 -6.76
CA SER A 337 4.02 17.88 -6.02
C SER A 337 2.51 17.70 -5.98
N MET A 338 1.91 18.06 -4.85
CA MET A 338 0.47 18.18 -4.67
C MET A 338 0.14 19.57 -4.14
N ILE A 339 -0.82 20.22 -4.75
CA ILE A 339 -1.39 21.49 -4.29
C ILE A 339 -2.89 21.28 -4.07
N LEU A 340 -3.34 21.45 -2.84
CA LEU A 340 -4.73 21.37 -2.44
C LEU A 340 -5.18 22.72 -1.92
N ALA A 341 -6.22 23.29 -2.53
CA ALA A 341 -6.88 24.50 -2.09
C ALA A 341 -8.35 24.21 -1.80
N GLN A 342 -8.83 24.63 -0.61
CA GLN A 342 -10.20 24.42 -0.16
C GLN A 342 -10.78 25.72 0.37
N PHE A 343 -12.02 25.97 -0.02
CA PHE A 343 -12.84 27.06 0.45
C PHE A 343 -14.16 26.50 1.00
N GLU A 344 -14.47 26.83 2.25
CA GLU A 344 -15.68 26.38 2.93
C GLU A 344 -16.43 27.58 3.50
N LEU A 345 -17.72 27.67 3.17
CA LEU A 345 -18.65 28.67 3.68
C LEU A 345 -19.69 27.95 4.57
N SER A 346 -19.84 28.39 5.80
CA SER A 346 -20.86 27.91 6.73
C SER A 346 -21.76 29.07 7.19
N GLN A 347 -23.06 28.84 7.17
CA GLN A 347 -24.08 29.82 7.55
C GLN A 347 -25.03 29.22 8.55
N ASP A 348 -25.16 29.86 9.73
CA ASP A 348 -26.23 29.56 10.69
C ASP A 348 -27.53 30.17 10.20
N LEU A 349 -28.56 29.32 10.05
CA LEU A 349 -29.91 29.69 9.56
C LEU A 349 -30.94 29.69 10.69
N ASP A 350 -30.53 30.03 11.90
CA ASP A 350 -31.42 30.10 13.09
C ASP A 350 -32.58 31.08 12.90
N PHE A 351 -32.49 31.99 11.95
CA PHE A 351 -33.59 32.91 11.60
C PHE A 351 -34.76 32.21 10.89
N ILE A 352 -34.51 31.01 10.29
CA ILE A 352 -35.55 30.16 9.71
C ILE A 352 -36.06 29.21 10.80
N THR A 353 -35.13 28.46 11.42
CA THR A 353 -35.45 27.58 12.58
C THR A 353 -34.15 27.34 13.36
N LYS A 354 -34.29 27.32 14.71
CA LYS A 354 -33.12 27.09 15.59
C LYS A 354 -32.46 25.76 15.31
N GLY A 355 -31.13 25.76 15.13
CA GLY A 355 -30.31 24.58 14.90
C GLY A 355 -30.15 24.21 13.42
N LEU A 356 -30.72 25.01 12.49
CA LEU A 356 -30.51 24.83 11.05
C LEU A 356 -29.23 25.52 10.60
N LYS A 357 -28.41 24.81 9.82
CA LYS A 357 -27.16 25.31 9.23
C LYS A 357 -27.01 24.86 7.79
N ALA A 358 -26.42 25.69 6.97
CA ALA A 358 -26.00 25.37 5.61
C ALA A 358 -24.48 25.46 5.49
N ARG A 359 -23.89 24.60 4.68
CA ARG A 359 -22.47 24.59 4.35
C ARG A 359 -22.28 24.39 2.86
N ALA A 360 -21.35 25.12 2.27
CA ALA A 360 -20.87 24.93 0.92
C ALA A 360 -19.35 24.79 0.96
N LEU A 361 -18.82 23.82 0.21
CA LEU A 361 -17.40 23.55 0.14
C LEU A 361 -17.01 23.41 -1.35
N PHE A 362 -15.94 24.08 -1.72
CA PHE A 362 -15.28 23.94 -2.99
C PHE A 362 -13.82 23.60 -2.77
N SER A 363 -13.28 22.66 -3.53
CA SER A 363 -11.87 22.33 -3.48
C SER A 363 -11.33 21.94 -4.83
N THR A 364 -10.04 22.22 -5.00
CA THR A 364 -9.26 21.75 -6.15
C THR A 364 -7.94 21.16 -5.65
N THR A 365 -7.59 20.01 -6.18
CA THR A 365 -6.29 19.36 -5.95
C THR A 365 -5.59 19.20 -7.28
N ARG A 366 -4.32 19.58 -7.36
CA ARG A 366 -3.47 19.34 -8.51
C ARG A 366 -2.27 18.52 -8.09
N ASN A 367 -2.04 17.43 -8.82
CA ASN A 367 -0.87 16.58 -8.66
C ASN A 367 -0.04 16.65 -9.92
N SER A 368 1.28 16.74 -9.77
CA SER A 368 2.21 16.63 -10.87
C SER A 368 3.42 15.80 -10.44
N SER A 369 3.94 14.98 -11.33
CA SER A 369 5.19 14.25 -11.12
C SER A 369 5.92 14.07 -12.45
N PHE A 370 7.24 14.02 -12.36
CA PHE A 370 8.13 13.66 -13.45
C PHE A 370 9.36 12.95 -12.92
N ASP A 371 10.01 12.18 -13.77
CA ASP A 371 11.29 11.55 -13.48
C ASP A 371 12.25 11.67 -14.65
N VAL A 372 13.53 11.68 -14.32
CA VAL A 372 14.66 11.78 -15.26
C VAL A 372 15.76 10.84 -14.78
N SER A 373 16.31 10.06 -15.70
CA SER A 373 17.44 9.17 -15.41
C SER A 373 18.67 9.61 -16.19
N ARG A 374 19.82 9.55 -15.52
CA ARG A 374 21.14 9.78 -16.15
C ARG A 374 22.07 8.64 -15.75
N TYR A 375 22.60 7.93 -16.74
CA TYR A 375 23.45 6.78 -16.50
C TYR A 375 24.41 6.54 -17.66
N TYR A 376 25.52 5.91 -17.36
CA TYR A 376 26.44 5.36 -18.34
C TYR A 376 26.28 3.84 -18.42
N ASN A 377 26.66 3.25 -19.55
CA ASN A 377 26.78 1.82 -19.68
C ASN A 377 28.14 1.37 -19.11
N PRO A 378 28.17 0.46 -18.12
CA PRO A 378 29.41 0.03 -17.50
C PRO A 378 30.36 -0.68 -18.47
N PHE A 379 31.65 -0.41 -18.34
CA PHE A 379 32.72 -1.21 -18.98
C PHE A 379 33.09 -2.39 -18.07
N TYR A 380 33.06 -3.58 -18.61
CA TYR A 380 33.37 -4.82 -17.88
C TYR A 380 34.73 -5.37 -18.23
N TYR A 381 35.44 -5.86 -17.23
CA TYR A 381 36.79 -6.39 -17.34
C TYR A 381 36.89 -7.76 -16.70
N LEU A 382 37.79 -8.59 -17.26
CA LEU A 382 38.15 -9.91 -16.74
C LEU A 382 39.68 -9.98 -16.59
N ALA A 383 40.12 -10.39 -15.41
CA ALA A 383 41.54 -10.66 -15.14
C ALA A 383 41.91 -12.04 -15.68
N SER A 384 43.06 -12.12 -16.36
CA SER A 384 43.63 -13.33 -16.94
C SER A 384 45.17 -13.30 -16.82
N ASN A 385 45.86 -14.40 -17.21
CA ASN A 385 47.30 -14.52 -17.25
C ASN A 385 47.96 -14.12 -15.92
N TYR A 386 47.43 -14.67 -14.82
CA TYR A 386 47.97 -14.39 -13.49
C TYR A 386 49.37 -15.00 -13.31
N ASN A 387 50.33 -14.19 -12.89
CA ASN A 387 51.64 -14.61 -12.46
C ASN A 387 51.73 -14.52 -10.93
N SER A 388 51.81 -15.66 -10.26
CA SER A 388 51.86 -15.74 -8.79
C SER A 388 53.22 -15.34 -8.18
N LEU A 389 54.24 -15.16 -9.00
CA LEU A 389 55.60 -14.79 -8.51
C LEU A 389 55.72 -13.27 -8.26
N ASP A 390 55.05 -12.49 -9.08
CA ASP A 390 55.08 -11.02 -9.00
C ASP A 390 53.67 -10.40 -8.75
N ASP A 391 52.70 -11.26 -8.52
CA ASP A 391 51.30 -10.91 -8.25
C ASP A 391 50.66 -10.02 -9.34
N THR A 392 51.05 -10.24 -10.60
CA THR A 392 50.56 -9.49 -11.75
C THR A 392 49.50 -10.26 -12.54
N TYR A 393 48.58 -9.54 -13.15
CA TYR A 393 47.56 -10.09 -14.04
C TYR A 393 47.26 -9.12 -15.18
N LYS A 394 46.73 -9.63 -16.29
CA LYS A 394 46.29 -8.83 -17.44
C LYS A 394 44.76 -8.64 -17.39
N LEU A 395 44.32 -7.41 -17.59
CA LEU A 395 42.90 -7.09 -17.76
C LEU A 395 42.53 -7.14 -19.24
N THR A 396 41.41 -7.82 -19.51
CA THR A 396 40.79 -7.84 -20.83
C THR A 396 39.43 -7.18 -20.70
N GLU A 397 39.16 -6.19 -21.54
CA GLU A 397 37.90 -5.54 -21.66
C GLU A 397 36.92 -6.45 -22.41
N LEU A 398 35.72 -6.65 -21.85
CA LEU A 398 34.74 -7.60 -22.35
C LEU A 398 33.71 -6.98 -23.31
N ASN A 399 33.47 -5.65 -23.18
CA ASN A 399 32.44 -4.94 -23.94
C ASN A 399 32.89 -3.56 -24.45
N PRO A 400 33.97 -3.46 -25.24
CA PRO A 400 34.55 -2.19 -25.68
C PRO A 400 33.56 -1.29 -26.45
N GLU A 401 32.65 -1.90 -27.20
CA GLU A 401 31.62 -1.17 -27.97
C GLU A 401 30.33 -0.93 -27.17
N GLY A 402 30.18 -1.53 -25.99
CA GLY A 402 28.97 -1.47 -25.18
C GLY A 402 28.99 -0.47 -24.04
N GLY A 403 30.20 -0.12 -23.54
CA GLY A 403 30.40 0.84 -22.47
C GLY A 403 30.33 2.29 -22.96
N THR A 404 30.08 3.22 -22.05
CA THR A 404 30.11 4.67 -22.35
C THR A 404 30.82 5.45 -21.26
N GLU A 405 31.62 6.46 -21.66
CA GLU A 405 32.40 7.36 -20.77
C GLU A 405 31.54 8.51 -20.21
N TYR A 406 30.34 8.71 -20.70
CA TYR A 406 29.48 9.83 -20.37
C TYR A 406 28.09 9.36 -19.93
N LEU A 407 27.43 10.18 -19.13
CA LEU A 407 26.05 9.95 -18.73
C LEU A 407 25.10 10.19 -19.92
N GLY A 408 24.35 9.16 -20.26
CA GLY A 408 23.17 9.28 -21.11
C GLY A 408 22.02 9.96 -20.38
N TYR A 409 21.01 10.38 -21.13
CA TYR A 409 19.79 11.00 -20.62
C TYR A 409 18.58 10.21 -21.07
N ASN A 410 17.69 9.90 -20.12
CA ASN A 410 16.39 9.30 -20.41
C ASN A 410 15.28 10.07 -19.68
N GLU A 411 14.35 10.59 -20.44
CA GLU A 411 13.15 11.23 -19.91
C GLU A 411 12.13 10.17 -19.52
N GLY A 412 11.73 10.19 -18.25
CA GLY A 412 10.73 9.26 -17.73
C GLY A 412 9.29 9.78 -17.88
N THR A 413 8.39 9.19 -17.12
CA THR A 413 6.96 9.48 -17.18
C THR A 413 6.64 10.84 -16.56
N LYS A 414 5.74 11.59 -17.21
CA LYS A 414 5.15 12.82 -16.67
C LYS A 414 3.68 12.56 -16.37
N ASN A 415 3.25 12.81 -15.13
CA ASN A 415 1.86 12.64 -14.71
C ASN A 415 1.31 13.96 -14.17
N ILE A 416 0.18 14.38 -14.70
CA ILE A 416 -0.53 15.59 -14.27
C ILE A 416 -2.00 15.23 -14.10
N SER A 417 -2.53 15.43 -12.88
CA SER A 417 -3.95 15.24 -12.62
C SER A 417 -4.55 16.41 -11.85
N THR A 418 -5.83 16.61 -12.05
CA THR A 418 -6.62 17.63 -11.35
C THR A 418 -7.89 16.98 -10.82
N ASN A 419 -8.19 17.20 -9.53
CA ASN A 419 -9.44 16.80 -8.93
C ASN A 419 -10.18 18.04 -8.42
N THR A 420 -11.43 18.21 -8.84
CA THR A 420 -12.33 19.26 -8.38
C THR A 420 -13.48 18.63 -7.61
N TYR A 421 -13.75 19.15 -6.43
CA TYR A 421 -14.81 18.67 -5.54
C TYR A 421 -15.69 19.82 -5.09
N VAL A 422 -17.00 19.61 -5.16
CA VAL A 422 -18.02 20.54 -4.69
C VAL A 422 -18.96 19.80 -3.75
N GLU A 423 -19.26 20.41 -2.61
CA GLU A 423 -20.21 19.89 -1.65
C GLU A 423 -21.18 20.98 -1.19
N ALA A 424 -22.46 20.64 -1.08
CA ALA A 424 -23.48 21.45 -0.42
C ALA A 424 -24.15 20.61 0.65
N ALA A 425 -24.24 21.13 1.86
CA ALA A 425 -24.82 20.40 2.99
C ALA A 425 -25.78 21.29 3.76
N VAL A 426 -26.89 20.69 4.22
CA VAL A 426 -27.83 21.27 5.17
C VAL A 426 -27.91 20.36 6.38
N SER A 427 -27.75 20.91 7.56
CA SER A 427 -27.82 20.17 8.82
C SER A 427 -28.78 20.84 9.80
N TYR A 428 -29.46 20.01 10.57
CA TYR A 428 -30.37 20.43 11.63
C TYR A 428 -30.03 19.68 12.90
N ASP A 429 -29.93 20.38 14.03
CA ASP A 429 -29.66 19.79 15.34
C ASP A 429 -30.46 20.53 16.40
N ARG A 430 -31.33 19.82 17.12
CA ARG A 430 -32.15 20.40 18.17
C ARG A 430 -32.65 19.38 19.20
N THR A 431 -32.58 19.77 20.48
CA THR A 431 -33.16 19.01 21.58
C THR A 431 -34.51 19.64 21.99
N PHE A 432 -35.58 18.83 22.02
CA PHE A 432 -36.91 19.22 22.44
C PHE A 432 -37.21 18.66 23.84
N LYS A 433 -37.81 19.49 24.68
CA LYS A 433 -38.20 19.12 26.05
C LYS A 433 -37.08 18.43 26.84
N GLU A 434 -35.83 18.76 26.55
CA GLU A 434 -34.62 18.19 27.20
C GLU A 434 -34.48 16.66 27.07
N LYS A 435 -35.37 15.96 26.36
CA LYS A 435 -35.46 14.50 26.26
C LYS A 435 -35.34 13.99 24.84
N HIS A 436 -35.75 14.78 23.85
CA HIS A 436 -35.80 14.35 22.45
C HIS A 436 -34.75 15.09 21.64
N ALA A 437 -33.56 14.51 21.46
CA ALA A 437 -32.56 15.06 20.60
C ALA A 437 -32.73 14.55 19.17
N ILE A 438 -32.93 15.46 18.23
CA ILE A 438 -33.09 15.16 16.80
C ILE A 438 -31.96 15.86 16.04
N SER A 439 -31.25 15.09 15.20
CA SER A 439 -30.27 15.63 14.27
C SER A 439 -30.51 15.06 12.88
N GLY A 440 -30.35 15.89 11.87
CA GLY A 440 -30.47 15.51 10.47
C GLY A 440 -29.41 16.20 9.62
N MET A 441 -28.97 15.56 8.55
CA MET A 441 -28.03 16.13 7.58
C MET A 441 -28.37 15.59 6.20
N LEU A 442 -28.32 16.49 5.20
CA LEU A 442 -28.39 16.17 3.79
C LEU A 442 -27.17 16.76 3.11
N ILE A 443 -26.47 15.96 2.33
CA ILE A 443 -25.23 16.34 1.64
C ILE A 443 -25.37 16.01 0.16
N TYR A 444 -25.08 16.97 -0.70
CA TYR A 444 -24.94 16.79 -2.14
C TYR A 444 -23.47 16.98 -2.52
N THR A 445 -22.92 16.05 -3.30
CA THR A 445 -21.51 16.05 -3.71
C THR A 445 -21.33 15.90 -5.20
N LEU A 446 -20.34 16.61 -5.76
CA LEU A 446 -19.87 16.48 -7.14
C LEU A 446 -18.36 16.33 -7.12
N ARG A 447 -17.85 15.34 -7.86
CA ARG A 447 -16.41 15.13 -8.09
C ARG A 447 -16.14 15.06 -9.57
N ASN A 448 -15.04 15.71 -9.97
CA ASN A 448 -14.53 15.69 -11.33
C ASN A 448 -13.01 15.55 -11.30
N GLU A 449 -12.49 14.46 -11.86
CA GLU A 449 -11.06 14.17 -11.93
C GLU A 449 -10.62 14.09 -13.38
N LEU A 450 -9.51 14.73 -13.71
CA LEU A 450 -8.95 14.83 -15.07
C LEU A 450 -7.46 14.48 -15.04
N HIS A 451 -7.03 13.65 -16.01
CA HIS A 451 -5.63 13.36 -16.30
C HIS A 451 -5.21 14.08 -17.58
N ALA A 452 -4.20 14.98 -17.50
CA ALA A 452 -3.88 15.89 -18.59
C ALA A 452 -3.07 15.24 -19.73
N ASN A 453 -2.26 14.22 -19.43
CA ASN A 453 -1.39 13.54 -20.39
C ASN A 453 -1.80 12.09 -20.63
N ALA A 454 -3.10 11.89 -20.85
CA ALA A 454 -3.66 10.59 -21.14
C ALA A 454 -3.23 10.06 -22.51
N SER A 455 -3.03 8.75 -22.62
CA SER A 455 -2.57 8.07 -23.84
C SER A 455 -3.68 7.88 -24.89
N SER A 456 -4.95 8.10 -24.53
CA SER A 456 -6.09 7.97 -25.44
C SER A 456 -7.17 9.00 -25.16
N LEU A 457 -8.06 9.22 -26.16
CA LEU A 457 -9.22 10.08 -25.98
C LEU A 457 -10.10 9.63 -24.82
N GLN A 458 -10.33 8.33 -24.68
CA GLN A 458 -11.15 7.76 -23.59
C GLN A 458 -10.56 8.10 -22.22
N LEU A 459 -9.26 7.95 -22.04
CA LEU A 459 -8.56 8.24 -20.79
C LEU A 459 -8.45 9.75 -20.52
N SER A 460 -8.52 10.61 -21.54
CA SER A 460 -8.49 12.05 -21.40
C SER A 460 -9.81 12.67 -20.93
N LEU A 461 -10.91 11.90 -20.98
CA LEU A 461 -12.21 12.39 -20.51
C LEU A 461 -12.24 12.42 -18.97
N PRO A 462 -12.91 13.41 -18.34
CA PRO A 462 -12.97 13.50 -16.89
C PRO A 462 -13.74 12.34 -16.27
N TYR A 463 -13.31 11.88 -15.08
CA TYR A 463 -14.04 10.93 -14.22
C TYR A 463 -14.99 11.71 -13.33
N ARG A 464 -16.29 11.38 -13.40
CA ARG A 464 -17.32 12.10 -12.68
C ARG A 464 -18.14 11.20 -11.77
N ASN A 465 -18.31 11.67 -10.55
CA ASN A 465 -19.19 11.07 -9.57
C ASN A 465 -20.08 12.16 -8.98
N MET A 466 -21.30 11.79 -8.63
CA MET A 466 -22.22 12.64 -7.88
C MET A 466 -22.92 11.81 -6.80
N GLY A 467 -23.34 12.47 -5.73
CA GLY A 467 -24.03 11.79 -4.65
C GLY A 467 -24.98 12.69 -3.89
N LEU A 468 -26.06 12.10 -3.41
CA LEU A 468 -26.94 12.67 -2.41
C LEU A 468 -26.96 11.73 -1.22
N SER A 469 -26.49 12.18 -0.07
CA SER A 469 -26.46 11.37 1.16
C SER A 469 -27.25 12.05 2.26
N GLY A 470 -27.93 11.26 3.06
CA GLY A 470 -28.71 11.76 4.19
C GLY A 470 -28.44 10.97 5.46
N ARG A 471 -28.52 11.66 6.58
CA ARG A 471 -28.43 11.10 7.93
C ARG A 471 -29.53 11.66 8.80
N PHE A 472 -30.17 10.79 9.54
CA PHE A 472 -31.12 11.14 10.58
C PHE A 472 -30.74 10.44 11.87
N THR A 473 -30.71 11.17 12.99
CA THR A 473 -30.49 10.60 14.32
C THR A 473 -31.54 11.08 15.28
N TYR A 474 -31.98 10.16 16.15
CA TYR A 474 -32.89 10.43 17.24
C TYR A 474 -32.37 9.82 18.53
N ALA A 475 -32.33 10.61 19.59
CA ALA A 475 -32.01 10.12 20.93
C ALA A 475 -33.12 10.48 21.90
N TYR A 476 -33.53 9.51 22.71
CA TYR A 476 -34.50 9.70 23.77
C TYR A 476 -33.86 9.59 25.13
N ASN A 477 -33.90 10.69 25.87
CA ASN A 477 -33.44 10.81 27.25
C ASN A 477 -32.03 10.25 27.50
N ASP A 478 -31.14 10.36 26.50
CA ASP A 478 -29.79 9.81 26.51
C ASP A 478 -29.72 8.31 26.83
N ARG A 479 -30.77 7.56 26.51
CA ARG A 479 -30.85 6.10 26.73
C ARG A 479 -30.97 5.33 25.44
N TYR A 480 -31.94 5.68 24.60
CA TYR A 480 -32.25 4.99 23.35
C TYR A 480 -31.84 5.85 22.17
N PHE A 481 -31.15 5.26 21.24
CA PHE A 481 -30.62 5.94 20.06
C PHE A 481 -31.05 5.19 18.80
N LEU A 482 -31.52 5.93 17.83
CA LEU A 482 -31.81 5.47 16.47
C LEU A 482 -31.01 6.33 15.49
N GLU A 483 -30.38 5.70 14.51
CA GLU A 483 -29.73 6.35 13.39
C GLU A 483 -30.18 5.69 12.09
N ALA A 484 -30.58 6.48 11.11
CA ALA A 484 -30.92 6.05 9.77
C ALA A 484 -30.14 6.89 8.75
N ASN A 485 -29.47 6.23 7.83
CA ASN A 485 -28.69 6.90 6.80
C ASN A 485 -29.02 6.31 5.43
N PHE A 486 -28.77 7.11 4.39
CA PHE A 486 -28.77 6.63 3.02
C PHE A 486 -27.71 7.34 2.19
N GLY A 487 -27.20 6.64 1.18
CA GLY A 487 -26.43 7.20 0.08
C GLY A 487 -27.09 6.87 -1.25
N TYR A 488 -27.32 7.88 -2.09
CA TYR A 488 -27.77 7.72 -3.47
C TYR A 488 -26.67 8.27 -4.38
N ASN A 489 -25.91 7.38 -5.00
CA ASN A 489 -24.64 7.72 -5.65
C ASN A 489 -24.65 7.33 -7.12
N GLY A 490 -24.11 8.20 -7.98
CA GLY A 490 -23.98 8.00 -9.40
C GLY A 490 -22.53 7.96 -9.85
N SER A 491 -22.20 7.03 -10.75
CA SER A 491 -20.88 6.89 -11.39
C SER A 491 -21.02 6.74 -12.90
N GLU A 492 -20.25 7.50 -13.67
CA GLU A 492 -20.24 7.40 -15.14
C GLU A 492 -19.62 6.10 -15.66
N ARG A 493 -19.03 5.28 -14.79
CA ARG A 493 -18.48 3.98 -15.12
C ARG A 493 -19.56 3.01 -15.62
N PHE A 494 -20.80 3.18 -15.17
CA PHE A 494 -21.92 2.30 -15.45
C PHE A 494 -22.87 2.84 -16.52
N ALA A 495 -23.58 1.93 -17.19
CA ALA A 495 -24.65 2.27 -18.13
C ALA A 495 -25.77 3.07 -17.42
N GLN A 496 -26.57 3.79 -18.20
CA GLN A 496 -27.60 4.71 -17.66
C GLN A 496 -28.51 4.06 -16.63
N LYS A 497 -28.90 2.79 -16.82
CA LYS A 497 -29.81 2.06 -15.91
C LYS A 497 -29.10 1.63 -14.60
N GLU A 498 -27.81 1.37 -14.63
CA GLU A 498 -26.99 0.91 -13.51
C GLU A 498 -26.21 2.04 -12.84
N ARG A 499 -26.31 3.28 -13.38
CA ARG A 499 -25.50 4.42 -12.99
C ARG A 499 -25.66 4.83 -11.54
N PHE A 500 -26.88 4.72 -11.00
CA PHE A 500 -27.19 5.13 -9.64
C PHE A 500 -27.46 3.94 -8.74
N GLY A 501 -26.81 3.93 -7.57
CA GLY A 501 -27.02 2.96 -6.52
C GLY A 501 -27.60 3.60 -5.26
N PHE A 502 -28.53 2.88 -4.57
CA PHE A 502 -29.12 3.30 -3.30
C PHE A 502 -28.64 2.39 -2.17
N PHE A 503 -28.04 2.99 -1.14
CA PHE A 503 -27.34 2.29 -0.06
C PHE A 503 -27.86 2.77 1.32
N PRO A 504 -28.90 2.15 1.86
CA PRO A 504 -29.44 2.49 3.17
C PRO A 504 -28.67 1.80 4.31
N SER A 505 -28.68 2.44 5.49
CA SER A 505 -28.18 1.85 6.74
C SER A 505 -28.99 2.31 7.95
N VAL A 506 -29.03 1.46 8.98
CA VAL A 506 -29.72 1.73 10.25
C VAL A 506 -28.83 1.32 11.42
N GLY A 507 -28.89 2.08 12.50
CA GLY A 507 -28.18 1.81 13.75
C GLY A 507 -29.09 2.00 14.96
N LEU A 508 -28.93 1.12 15.94
CA LEU A 508 -29.62 1.17 17.23
C LEU A 508 -28.57 1.20 18.35
N GLY A 509 -28.85 1.97 19.39
CA GLY A 509 -28.03 2.05 20.58
C GLY A 509 -28.83 2.16 21.84
N TYR A 510 -28.30 1.56 22.91
CA TYR A 510 -28.90 1.56 24.21
C TYR A 510 -27.87 1.76 25.30
N ILE A 511 -28.01 2.84 26.07
CA ILE A 511 -27.14 3.09 27.25
C ILE A 511 -27.86 2.52 28.47
N VAL A 512 -27.53 1.26 28.79
CA VAL A 512 -28.13 0.51 29.91
C VAL A 512 -27.83 1.22 31.24
N SER A 513 -26.67 1.80 31.39
CA SER A 513 -26.24 2.49 32.63
C SER A 513 -27.04 3.74 32.94
N ASN A 514 -27.84 4.29 31.97
CA ASN A 514 -28.69 5.44 32.20
C ASN A 514 -30.08 5.05 32.67
N GLU A 515 -30.36 3.73 32.83
CA GLU A 515 -31.67 3.24 33.32
C GLU A 515 -31.82 3.35 34.82
N ASN A 516 -33.06 3.54 35.27
CA ASN A 516 -33.37 3.68 36.68
C ASN A 516 -33.10 2.42 37.52
N PHE A 517 -33.12 1.24 36.89
CA PHE A 517 -32.80 -0.04 37.51
C PHE A 517 -31.29 -0.29 37.63
N TYR A 518 -30.46 0.43 36.86
CA TYR A 518 -29.02 0.25 36.85
C TYR A 518 -28.37 0.96 38.05
N ARG A 519 -28.46 0.36 39.20
CA ARG A 519 -28.00 0.92 40.49
C ARG A 519 -27.27 -0.16 41.32
N GLY A 520 -26.67 0.27 42.43
CA GLY A 520 -26.04 -0.63 43.38
C GLY A 520 -24.60 -1.01 43.00
N PRO A 521 -24.09 -2.20 43.37
CA PRO A 521 -22.71 -2.61 43.18
C PRO A 521 -22.28 -2.66 41.72
N ILE A 522 -23.18 -3.08 40.82
CA ILE A 522 -22.87 -3.19 39.39
C ILE A 522 -22.56 -1.82 38.75
N ALA A 523 -23.30 -0.77 39.15
CA ALA A 523 -23.07 0.59 38.67
C ALA A 523 -21.75 1.20 39.20
N LYS A 524 -21.21 0.68 40.31
CA LYS A 524 -19.88 1.08 40.82
C LYS A 524 -18.76 0.36 40.08
N ILE A 525 -18.97 -0.90 39.68
CA ILE A 525 -17.97 -1.72 38.95
C ILE A 525 -17.97 -1.34 37.46
N ILE A 526 -19.17 -1.19 36.86
CA ILE A 526 -19.35 -0.84 35.46
C ILE A 526 -20.19 0.44 35.39
N PRO A 527 -19.61 1.63 35.60
CA PRO A 527 -20.36 2.88 35.67
C PRO A 527 -20.98 3.30 34.32
N LYS A 528 -20.47 2.80 33.23
CA LYS A 528 -21.02 3.01 31.88
C LYS A 528 -21.15 1.68 31.16
N LEU A 529 -22.32 1.42 30.61
CA LEU A 529 -22.58 0.26 29.73
C LEU A 529 -23.48 0.70 28.57
N LYS A 530 -22.97 0.54 27.35
CA LYS A 530 -23.68 0.84 26.11
C LYS A 530 -23.63 -0.36 25.19
N LEU A 531 -24.77 -0.71 24.62
CA LEU A 531 -24.94 -1.70 23.56
C LEU A 531 -25.25 -0.98 22.26
N LYS A 532 -24.73 -1.48 21.16
CA LYS A 532 -24.96 -0.92 19.81
C LYS A 532 -25.05 -2.02 18.77
N ALA A 533 -25.88 -1.79 17.75
CA ALA A 533 -25.97 -2.65 16.58
C ALA A 533 -26.20 -1.78 15.35
N THR A 534 -25.51 -2.08 14.25
CA THR A 534 -25.71 -1.40 12.96
C THR A 534 -25.79 -2.42 11.83
N TYR A 535 -26.65 -2.13 10.85
CA TYR A 535 -26.77 -2.91 9.62
C TYR A 535 -26.99 -1.97 8.45
N GLY A 536 -26.33 -2.27 7.30
CA GLY A 536 -26.53 -1.45 6.12
C GLY A 536 -25.79 -1.94 4.88
N LEU A 537 -26.11 -1.26 3.79
CA LEU A 537 -25.49 -1.49 2.48
C LEU A 537 -24.51 -0.36 2.17
N VAL A 538 -23.41 -0.71 1.53
CA VAL A 538 -22.43 0.26 0.99
C VAL A 538 -22.03 -0.18 -0.41
N GLY A 539 -22.06 0.73 -1.38
CA GLY A 539 -21.61 0.47 -2.75
C GLY A 539 -20.13 0.74 -2.95
N ASN A 540 -19.58 0.14 -4.01
CA ASN A 540 -18.25 0.42 -4.51
C ASN A 540 -18.27 0.51 -6.04
N ASP A 541 -17.80 1.63 -6.60
CA ASP A 541 -17.66 1.83 -8.05
C ASP A 541 -16.22 1.67 -8.54
N ALA A 542 -15.25 1.46 -7.65
CA ALA A 542 -13.87 1.18 -8.00
C ALA A 542 -13.68 -0.30 -8.37
N ILE A 543 -14.38 -0.75 -9.42
CA ILE A 543 -14.43 -2.16 -9.86
C ILE A 543 -13.50 -2.48 -11.03
N GLY A 544 -12.68 -1.55 -11.48
CA GLY A 544 -11.70 -1.71 -12.55
C GLY A 544 -10.68 -0.58 -12.55
N ASN A 545 -9.64 -0.71 -13.38
CA ASN A 545 -8.62 0.31 -13.57
C ASN A 545 -9.14 1.52 -14.40
N ASN A 546 -8.26 2.44 -14.75
CA ASN A 546 -8.63 3.62 -15.54
C ASN A 546 -9.02 3.27 -16.99
N GLU A 547 -8.48 2.18 -17.52
CA GLU A 547 -8.82 1.68 -18.85
C GLU A 547 -10.18 1.00 -18.88
N ASP A 548 -10.65 0.51 -17.72
CA ASP A 548 -11.95 -0.14 -17.55
C ASP A 548 -13.11 0.83 -17.32
N ARG A 549 -13.04 2.06 -17.83
CA ARG A 549 -14.21 2.96 -17.82
C ARG A 549 -15.13 2.66 -18.99
N PHE A 550 -16.40 2.97 -18.83
CA PHE A 550 -17.46 2.74 -19.85
C PHE A 550 -17.58 1.27 -20.26
N PHE A 551 -17.70 0.37 -19.28
CA PHE A 551 -17.91 -1.07 -19.52
C PHE A 551 -19.06 -1.40 -20.48
N TYR A 552 -20.03 -0.48 -20.62
CA TYR A 552 -21.17 -0.62 -21.51
C TYR A 552 -20.87 -0.29 -22.97
N LEU A 553 -19.64 0.09 -23.30
CA LEU A 553 -19.17 0.33 -24.66
C LEU A 553 -18.15 -0.73 -25.07
N SER A 554 -18.26 -1.23 -26.31
CA SER A 554 -17.19 -2.02 -26.91
C SER A 554 -16.00 -1.15 -27.27
N GLU A 555 -14.82 -1.77 -27.28
CA GLU A 555 -13.59 -1.13 -27.72
C GLU A 555 -12.88 -2.00 -28.74
N VAL A 556 -12.57 -1.40 -29.88
CA VAL A 556 -11.93 -2.06 -31.03
C VAL A 556 -10.65 -1.32 -31.36
N ASN A 557 -9.52 -2.02 -31.33
CA ASN A 557 -8.25 -1.51 -31.80
C ASN A 557 -8.15 -1.75 -33.32
N MET A 558 -8.25 -0.68 -34.09
CA MET A 558 -8.20 -0.72 -35.57
C MET A 558 -6.77 -0.75 -36.11
N ASN A 559 -5.76 -0.70 -35.26
CA ASN A 559 -4.36 -0.59 -35.67
C ASN A 559 -3.45 -1.45 -34.77
N ASN A 560 -3.84 -2.69 -34.52
CA ASN A 560 -3.12 -3.60 -33.64
C ASN A 560 -1.91 -4.20 -34.35
N THR A 561 -0.71 -3.91 -33.83
CA THR A 561 0.57 -4.40 -34.38
C THR A 561 0.77 -5.91 -34.17
N ASP A 562 0.18 -6.50 -33.11
CA ASP A 562 0.29 -7.93 -32.80
C ASP A 562 -0.47 -8.81 -33.81
N TYR A 563 -1.47 -8.21 -34.48
CA TYR A 563 -2.25 -8.84 -35.57
C TYR A 563 -1.80 -8.29 -36.93
N SER A 564 -0.55 -7.81 -37.05
CA SER A 564 -0.04 -7.29 -38.32
C SER A 564 0.21 -8.41 -39.31
N TYR A 565 0.02 -8.10 -40.60
CA TYR A 565 0.34 -8.99 -41.71
C TYR A 565 1.32 -8.30 -42.68
N ARG A 566 2.22 -9.05 -43.26
CA ARG A 566 3.21 -8.55 -44.22
C ARG A 566 2.78 -8.89 -45.62
N PHE A 567 2.84 -7.91 -46.51
CA PHE A 567 2.48 -7.96 -47.93
C PHE A 567 3.65 -7.51 -48.79
N GLY A 568 3.50 -7.68 -50.10
CA GLY A 568 4.50 -7.37 -51.09
C GLY A 568 5.39 -8.55 -51.45
N THR A 569 6.07 -8.46 -52.56
CA THR A 569 6.95 -9.50 -53.10
C THR A 569 8.08 -9.86 -52.10
N ASP A 570 8.58 -8.86 -51.39
CA ASP A 570 9.69 -8.98 -50.42
C ASP A 570 9.18 -8.97 -48.96
N TYR A 571 7.88 -9.14 -48.73
CA TYR A 571 7.26 -9.06 -47.37
C TYR A 571 7.63 -7.81 -46.55
N ASN A 572 7.88 -6.69 -47.25
CA ASN A 572 8.35 -5.47 -46.64
C ASN A 572 7.23 -4.45 -46.30
N VAL A 573 5.98 -4.72 -46.72
CA VAL A 573 4.82 -3.88 -46.45
C VAL A 573 4.03 -4.49 -45.31
N SER A 574 4.21 -3.96 -44.08
CA SER A 574 3.42 -4.37 -42.92
C SER A 574 2.11 -3.58 -42.86
N LYS A 575 1.00 -4.29 -42.60
CA LYS A 575 -0.32 -3.71 -42.32
C LYS A 575 -0.79 -4.24 -40.98
N ASN A 576 -1.14 -3.35 -40.06
CA ASN A 576 -1.66 -3.71 -38.76
C ASN A 576 -3.08 -4.25 -38.88
N GLY A 577 -3.43 -5.15 -38.00
CA GLY A 577 -4.73 -5.81 -37.96
C GLY A 577 -5.71 -5.11 -37.03
N ILE A 578 -6.86 -5.76 -36.86
CA ILE A 578 -7.96 -5.30 -36.01
C ILE A 578 -8.15 -6.31 -34.88
N SER A 579 -8.36 -5.83 -33.67
CA SER A 579 -8.73 -6.67 -32.52
C SER A 579 -9.79 -6.02 -31.67
N VAL A 580 -10.59 -6.83 -30.99
CA VAL A 580 -11.53 -6.37 -29.97
C VAL A 580 -10.81 -6.34 -28.62
N SER A 581 -10.69 -5.14 -28.02
CA SER A 581 -10.06 -4.97 -26.69
C SER A 581 -11.09 -5.15 -25.57
N ARG A 582 -12.37 -4.88 -25.84
CA ARG A 582 -13.46 -5.05 -24.87
C ARG A 582 -14.80 -5.26 -25.58
N TYR A 583 -15.57 -6.22 -25.07
CA TYR A 583 -16.99 -6.37 -25.44
C TYR A 583 -17.88 -5.50 -24.55
N ALA A 584 -18.91 -4.88 -25.13
CA ALA A 584 -19.90 -4.10 -24.39
C ALA A 584 -20.67 -4.96 -23.38
N ASN A 585 -20.75 -4.51 -22.12
CA ASN A 585 -21.60 -5.15 -21.13
C ASN A 585 -22.39 -4.06 -20.34
N PRO A 586 -23.65 -3.77 -20.70
CA PRO A 586 -24.45 -2.76 -20.04
C PRO A 586 -25.00 -3.19 -18.66
N TYR A 587 -24.78 -4.45 -18.27
CA TYR A 587 -25.28 -5.02 -17.01
C TYR A 587 -24.23 -4.96 -15.88
N ILE A 588 -23.03 -4.45 -16.16
CA ILE A 588 -22.03 -4.25 -15.11
C ILE A 588 -22.51 -3.16 -14.16
N THR A 589 -22.53 -3.49 -12.89
CA THR A 589 -23.11 -2.69 -11.81
C THR A 589 -22.18 -2.59 -10.60
N TRP A 590 -22.66 -1.94 -9.56
CA TRP A 590 -21.99 -1.70 -8.29
C TRP A 590 -21.62 -3.02 -7.58
N GLU A 591 -20.41 -3.10 -7.07
CA GLU A 591 -20.08 -4.06 -6.01
C GLU A 591 -20.77 -3.59 -4.71
N VAL A 592 -21.43 -4.50 -4.00
CA VAL A 592 -22.23 -4.17 -2.81
C VAL A 592 -21.75 -4.93 -1.59
N SER A 593 -21.50 -4.19 -0.51
CA SER A 593 -21.15 -4.70 0.81
C SER A 593 -22.35 -4.61 1.74
N LYS A 594 -22.75 -5.74 2.34
CA LYS A 594 -23.77 -5.84 3.40
C LYS A 594 -23.05 -6.00 4.73
N LYS A 595 -23.08 -4.96 5.57
CA LYS A 595 -22.32 -4.90 6.82
C LYS A 595 -23.24 -5.02 8.02
N LEU A 596 -22.92 -5.95 8.92
CA LEU A 596 -23.47 -6.08 10.26
C LEU A 596 -22.38 -5.75 11.27
N ASN A 597 -22.69 -4.94 12.28
CA ASN A 597 -21.83 -4.70 13.44
C ASN A 597 -22.67 -4.76 14.72
N VAL A 598 -22.22 -5.52 15.70
CA VAL A 598 -22.80 -5.59 17.04
C VAL A 598 -21.70 -5.36 18.05
N GLY A 599 -21.88 -4.41 18.95
CA GLY A 599 -20.81 -4.01 19.84
C GLY A 599 -21.28 -3.58 21.23
N THR A 600 -20.33 -3.57 22.14
CA THR A 600 -20.50 -3.06 23.49
C THR A 600 -19.36 -2.09 23.83
N GLU A 601 -19.72 -1.03 24.54
CA GLU A 601 -18.77 -0.08 25.13
C GLU A 601 -19.07 0.00 26.62
N PHE A 602 -18.06 -0.26 27.45
CA PHE A 602 -18.23 -0.14 28.89
C PHE A 602 -16.97 0.40 29.57
N ASN A 603 -17.19 1.09 30.70
CA ASN A 603 -16.13 1.47 31.59
C ASN A 603 -16.10 0.50 32.78
N LEU A 604 -14.92 0.02 33.16
CA LEU A 604 -14.71 -0.86 34.30
C LEU A 604 -13.91 -0.12 35.37
N LEU A 605 -14.44 -0.05 36.58
CA LEU A 605 -13.81 0.52 37.78
C LEU A 605 -13.36 1.97 37.63
N ASN A 606 -13.97 2.76 36.73
CA ASN A 606 -13.53 4.10 36.34
C ASN A 606 -12.07 4.21 35.84
N ALA A 607 -11.46 3.09 35.48
CA ALA A 607 -10.06 3.00 35.08
C ALA A 607 -9.88 2.43 33.67
N PHE A 608 -10.74 1.51 33.26
CA PHE A 608 -10.67 0.83 31.96
C PHE A 608 -11.84 1.23 31.09
N ASP A 609 -11.59 1.79 29.92
CA ASP A 609 -12.57 1.96 28.86
C ASP A 609 -12.39 0.81 27.86
N VAL A 610 -13.43 0.00 27.70
CA VAL A 610 -13.42 -1.20 26.87
C VAL A 610 -14.44 -1.05 25.76
N GLN A 611 -14.02 -1.31 24.53
CA GLN A 611 -14.89 -1.42 23.36
C GLN A 611 -14.64 -2.76 22.69
N ILE A 612 -15.70 -3.50 22.39
CA ILE A 612 -15.67 -4.77 21.66
C ILE A 612 -16.75 -4.72 20.58
N ASP A 613 -16.35 -4.97 19.34
CA ASP A 613 -17.26 -5.03 18.20
C ASP A 613 -17.09 -6.36 17.46
N TYR A 614 -18.17 -7.11 17.26
CA TYR A 614 -18.27 -8.20 16.29
C TYR A 614 -18.77 -7.64 14.98
N PHE A 615 -18.19 -8.08 13.86
CA PHE A 615 -18.58 -7.64 12.53
C PHE A 615 -18.69 -8.80 11.54
N GLN A 616 -19.55 -8.59 10.53
CA GLN A 616 -19.68 -9.42 9.35
C GLN A 616 -19.88 -8.51 8.13
N ASP A 617 -19.13 -8.77 7.05
CA ASP A 617 -19.24 -8.10 5.76
C ASP A 617 -19.48 -9.15 4.67
N LYS A 618 -20.62 -9.08 3.97
CA LYS A 618 -20.93 -9.95 2.83
C LYS A 618 -20.86 -9.11 1.56
N ARG A 619 -19.88 -9.43 0.70
CA ARG A 619 -19.70 -8.80 -0.60
C ARG A 619 -20.40 -9.57 -1.68
N SER A 620 -21.10 -8.86 -2.54
CA SER A 620 -21.73 -9.40 -3.74
C SER A 620 -21.43 -8.51 -4.96
N ASN A 621 -21.69 -9.03 -6.14
CA ASN A 621 -21.45 -8.36 -7.41
C ASN A 621 -19.97 -8.00 -7.62
N ILE A 622 -19.02 -8.79 -7.11
CA ILE A 622 -17.61 -8.59 -7.39
C ILE A 622 -17.36 -8.88 -8.87
N LEU A 623 -16.74 -7.92 -9.57
CA LEU A 623 -16.44 -8.04 -10.99
C LEU A 623 -15.38 -9.12 -11.22
N GLN A 624 -15.66 -10.04 -12.13
CA GLN A 624 -14.80 -11.19 -12.43
C GLN A 624 -14.81 -11.46 -13.94
N THR A 625 -13.68 -11.97 -14.45
CA THR A 625 -13.63 -12.56 -15.79
C THR A 625 -14.42 -13.85 -15.80
N ARG A 626 -15.27 -14.05 -16.83
CA ARG A 626 -16.08 -15.24 -17.01
C ARG A 626 -15.18 -16.43 -17.39
N ALA A 627 -15.22 -17.48 -16.59
CA ALA A 627 -14.47 -18.72 -16.84
C ALA A 627 -15.28 -19.76 -17.63
N ALA A 628 -16.61 -19.62 -17.67
CA ALA A 628 -17.50 -20.56 -18.33
C ALA A 628 -17.66 -20.34 -19.85
N ILE A 629 -16.91 -19.40 -20.45
CA ILE A 629 -16.95 -19.13 -21.89
C ILE A 629 -15.92 -20.04 -22.57
N PRO A 630 -16.36 -20.99 -23.44
CA PRO A 630 -15.42 -21.85 -24.14
C PRO A 630 -14.55 -21.06 -25.12
N GLU A 631 -13.28 -21.39 -25.24
CA GLU A 631 -12.36 -20.80 -26.21
C GLU A 631 -12.83 -20.97 -27.68
N THR A 632 -13.61 -22.03 -27.95
CA THR A 632 -14.23 -22.28 -29.26
C THR A 632 -15.21 -21.18 -29.69
N MET A 633 -15.68 -20.33 -28.80
CA MET A 633 -16.46 -19.14 -29.17
C MET A 633 -15.64 -18.05 -29.88
N GLY A 634 -14.31 -18.16 -29.89
CA GLY A 634 -13.42 -17.24 -30.61
C GLY A 634 -13.46 -15.81 -30.10
N VAL A 635 -13.80 -15.57 -28.82
CA VAL A 635 -13.76 -14.22 -28.25
C VAL A 635 -12.31 -13.77 -28.05
N GLN A 636 -11.97 -12.57 -28.52
CA GLN A 636 -10.62 -12.03 -28.46
C GLN A 636 -10.32 -11.36 -27.11
N ALA A 637 -11.32 -10.76 -26.47
CA ALA A 637 -11.17 -10.09 -25.19
C ALA A 637 -11.91 -10.82 -24.07
N ALA A 638 -11.37 -10.73 -22.86
CA ALA A 638 -12.00 -11.29 -21.67
C ALA A 638 -13.39 -10.68 -21.42
N VAL A 639 -14.40 -11.52 -21.31
CA VAL A 639 -15.76 -11.10 -20.93
C VAL A 639 -15.82 -11.02 -19.41
N ARG A 640 -16.31 -9.90 -18.87
CA ARG A 640 -16.43 -9.68 -17.43
C ARG A 640 -17.89 -9.56 -17.01
N ALA A 641 -18.19 -10.00 -15.79
CA ALA A 641 -19.51 -9.86 -15.17
C ALA A 641 -19.40 -9.78 -13.64
N ASN A 642 -20.43 -9.20 -12.98
CA ASN A 642 -20.54 -9.10 -11.53
C ASN A 642 -21.09 -10.40 -10.93
N VAL A 643 -20.29 -11.46 -10.84
CA VAL A 643 -20.69 -12.81 -10.43
C VAL A 643 -20.05 -13.30 -9.14
N GLY A 644 -18.98 -12.62 -8.67
CA GLY A 644 -18.23 -13.02 -7.49
C GLY A 644 -18.88 -12.59 -6.18
N GLU A 645 -18.69 -13.42 -5.13
CA GLU A 645 -19.10 -13.12 -3.76
C GLU A 645 -18.02 -13.52 -2.76
N ALA A 646 -17.90 -12.75 -1.69
CA ALA A 646 -16.97 -13.02 -0.59
C ALA A 646 -17.62 -12.65 0.75
N GLU A 647 -17.12 -13.23 1.82
CA GLU A 647 -17.55 -12.93 3.19
C GLU A 647 -16.32 -12.71 4.07
N SER A 648 -16.39 -11.70 4.93
CA SER A 648 -15.40 -11.47 5.99
C SER A 648 -16.13 -11.35 7.33
N SER A 649 -15.53 -11.89 8.38
CA SER A 649 -16.08 -11.77 9.74
C SER A 649 -14.95 -11.77 10.77
N GLY A 650 -15.26 -11.24 11.95
CA GLY A 650 -14.28 -11.18 13.02
C GLY A 650 -14.73 -10.32 14.18
N PHE A 651 -13.78 -9.97 15.04
CA PHE A 651 -14.03 -9.03 16.12
C PHE A 651 -12.83 -8.11 16.31
N ASP A 652 -13.11 -6.90 16.76
CA ASP A 652 -12.10 -5.95 17.19
C ASP A 652 -12.36 -5.48 18.63
N MET A 653 -11.27 -5.26 19.37
CA MET A 653 -11.30 -4.87 20.77
C MET A 653 -10.28 -3.78 21.05
N SER A 654 -10.67 -2.77 21.81
CA SER A 654 -9.76 -1.80 22.42
C SER A 654 -9.98 -1.73 23.92
N VAL A 655 -8.90 -1.63 24.66
CA VAL A 655 -8.90 -1.42 26.11
C VAL A 655 -7.97 -0.27 26.40
N ASP A 656 -8.52 0.82 26.90
CA ASP A 656 -7.77 2.00 27.37
C ASP A 656 -7.80 2.05 28.91
N TYR A 657 -6.64 1.90 29.52
CA TYR A 657 -6.45 2.08 30.94
C TYR A 657 -5.96 3.49 31.24
N ASN A 658 -6.64 4.22 32.10
CA ASN A 658 -6.27 5.55 32.54
C ASN A 658 -6.48 5.67 34.06
N TYR A 659 -5.41 5.78 34.82
CA TYR A 659 -5.51 5.91 36.25
C TYR A 659 -4.47 6.87 36.82
N SER A 660 -4.92 7.77 37.70
CA SER A 660 -4.06 8.65 38.47
C SER A 660 -4.01 8.13 39.90
N PHE A 661 -2.89 7.55 40.31
CA PHE A 661 -2.71 7.01 41.67
C PHE A 661 -2.69 8.12 42.72
N ASN A 662 -2.14 9.28 42.35
CA ASN A 662 -2.14 10.47 43.13
C ASN A 662 -1.93 11.71 42.22
N LYS A 663 -1.82 12.93 42.81
CA LYS A 663 -1.63 14.17 42.05
C LYS A 663 -0.34 14.22 41.24
N ASN A 664 0.63 13.36 41.55
CA ASN A 664 1.96 13.38 40.95
C ASN A 664 2.22 12.15 40.05
N PHE A 665 1.53 11.02 40.28
CA PHE A 665 1.77 9.77 39.53
C PHE A 665 0.51 9.31 38.81
N TRP A 666 0.65 9.14 37.50
CA TRP A 666 -0.38 8.59 36.62
C TRP A 666 0.19 7.47 35.74
N MET A 667 -0.68 6.57 35.31
CA MET A 667 -0.37 5.52 34.36
C MET A 667 -1.47 5.40 33.33
N GLN A 668 -1.06 5.22 32.07
CA GLN A 668 -1.95 4.95 30.95
C GLN A 668 -1.48 3.69 30.23
N GLY A 669 -2.43 2.83 29.88
CA GLY A 669 -2.19 1.64 29.09
C GLY A 669 -3.17 1.58 27.93
N ARG A 670 -2.76 1.03 26.82
CA ARG A 670 -3.63 0.73 25.67
C ARG A 670 -3.35 -0.66 25.18
N PHE A 671 -4.40 -1.39 24.90
CA PHE A 671 -4.37 -2.67 24.21
C PHE A 671 -5.39 -2.65 23.07
N ASN A 672 -4.94 -3.03 21.89
CA ASN A 672 -5.79 -3.20 20.72
C ASN A 672 -5.62 -4.62 20.19
N PHE A 673 -6.73 -5.21 19.76
CA PHE A 673 -6.76 -6.53 19.15
C PHE A 673 -7.74 -6.52 17.98
N THR A 674 -7.36 -7.14 16.87
CA THR A 674 -8.20 -7.34 15.70
C THR A 674 -8.00 -8.76 15.20
N TYR A 675 -9.09 -9.48 15.05
CA TYR A 675 -9.15 -10.77 14.36
C TYR A 675 -10.14 -10.65 13.22
N ALA A 676 -9.69 -10.92 11.99
CA ALA A 676 -10.51 -10.84 10.80
C ALA A 676 -10.14 -11.96 9.83
N THR A 677 -11.11 -12.74 9.42
CA THR A 677 -10.96 -13.77 8.40
C THR A 677 -11.81 -13.44 7.18
N SER A 678 -11.40 -13.93 6.03
CA SER A 678 -12.16 -13.79 4.80
C SER A 678 -12.25 -15.11 4.06
N LYS A 679 -13.34 -15.30 3.32
CA LYS A 679 -13.50 -16.45 2.42
C LYS A 679 -14.25 -16.05 1.17
N ILE A 680 -13.90 -16.71 0.07
CA ILE A 680 -14.63 -16.63 -1.19
C ILE A 680 -15.86 -17.52 -1.06
N THR A 681 -17.06 -16.95 -1.25
CA THR A 681 -18.33 -17.71 -1.16
C THR A 681 -18.87 -18.08 -2.53
N LYS A 682 -18.53 -17.29 -3.56
CA LYS A 682 -18.85 -17.58 -4.94
C LYS A 682 -17.76 -17.07 -5.87
N TYR A 683 -17.29 -17.93 -6.72
CA TYR A 683 -16.27 -17.63 -7.71
C TYR A 683 -16.58 -18.42 -8.99
N GLU A 684 -16.63 -17.76 -10.14
CA GLU A 684 -16.78 -18.45 -11.40
C GLU A 684 -15.43 -19.02 -11.82
N GLU A 685 -15.31 -20.32 -11.78
CA GLU A 685 -14.11 -21.09 -12.10
C GLU A 685 -14.47 -22.29 -12.97
N VAL A 686 -13.49 -22.96 -13.53
CA VAL A 686 -13.69 -24.22 -14.26
C VAL A 686 -14.23 -25.28 -13.30
N ASP A 687 -14.88 -26.32 -13.86
CA ASP A 687 -15.39 -27.42 -13.04
C ASP A 687 -14.27 -28.23 -12.39
N TYR A 688 -14.16 -28.13 -11.07
CA TYR A 688 -13.22 -28.88 -10.25
C TYR A 688 -13.86 -30.07 -9.51
N SER A 689 -14.96 -30.63 -10.03
CA SER A 689 -15.63 -31.77 -9.41
C SER A 689 -14.70 -32.98 -9.18
N ASN A 690 -13.72 -33.19 -10.06
CA ASN A 690 -12.70 -34.25 -9.95
C ASN A 690 -11.48 -33.85 -9.08
N THR A 691 -11.28 -32.57 -8.83
CA THR A 691 -10.17 -32.00 -8.04
C THR A 691 -10.69 -30.93 -7.10
N PRO A 692 -11.59 -31.24 -6.15
CA PRO A 692 -12.34 -30.25 -5.38
C PRO A 692 -11.45 -29.36 -4.51
N TRP A 693 -10.24 -29.83 -4.15
CA TRP A 693 -9.24 -29.04 -3.42
C TRP A 693 -8.68 -27.85 -4.22
N ARG A 694 -8.84 -27.81 -5.54
CA ARG A 694 -8.43 -26.68 -6.39
C ARG A 694 -9.43 -25.53 -6.40
N SER A 695 -10.67 -25.75 -5.95
CA SER A 695 -11.67 -24.70 -5.89
C SER A 695 -11.25 -23.59 -4.92
N LYS A 696 -11.35 -22.35 -5.35
CA LYS A 696 -11.13 -21.17 -4.50
C LYS A 696 -12.28 -20.92 -3.53
N VAL A 697 -13.46 -21.48 -3.84
CA VAL A 697 -14.66 -21.31 -2.99
C VAL A 697 -14.46 -21.98 -1.64
N GLY A 698 -14.75 -21.27 -0.57
CA GLY A 698 -14.58 -21.71 0.80
C GLY A 698 -13.21 -21.37 1.42
N HIS A 699 -12.24 -20.96 0.61
CA HIS A 699 -10.89 -20.56 1.06
C HIS A 699 -10.76 -19.06 1.23
N SER A 700 -9.72 -18.64 1.97
CA SER A 700 -9.38 -17.22 2.15
C SER A 700 -9.11 -16.54 0.79
N ILE A 701 -9.43 -15.24 0.70
CA ILE A 701 -9.20 -14.44 -0.52
C ILE A 701 -7.74 -14.48 -0.96
N ASN A 702 -6.79 -14.49 -0.04
CA ASN A 702 -5.35 -14.50 -0.30
C ASN A 702 -4.68 -15.83 0.09
N GLN A 703 -5.40 -16.95 -0.06
CA GLN A 703 -4.87 -18.30 0.15
C GLN A 703 -3.75 -18.60 -0.85
N GLN A 704 -2.67 -19.22 -0.37
CA GLN A 704 -1.61 -19.75 -1.20
C GLN A 704 -1.91 -21.19 -1.63
N TRP A 705 -1.49 -21.54 -2.84
CA TRP A 705 -1.66 -22.85 -3.45
C TRP A 705 -0.30 -23.40 -3.85
N GLY A 706 -0.09 -24.69 -3.67
CA GLY A 706 1.19 -25.31 -4.02
C GLY A 706 1.16 -26.81 -3.89
N TYR A 707 2.28 -27.41 -4.20
CA TYR A 707 2.51 -28.86 -4.10
C TYR A 707 2.95 -29.24 -2.70
N VAL A 708 2.53 -30.42 -2.24
CA VAL A 708 2.97 -30.99 -0.96
C VAL A 708 4.26 -31.76 -1.17
N ALA A 709 5.36 -31.31 -0.56
CA ALA A 709 6.61 -32.06 -0.55
C ALA A 709 6.50 -33.22 0.44
N GLU A 710 6.76 -34.45 -0.01
CA GLU A 710 6.83 -35.62 0.86
C GLU A 710 8.21 -35.79 1.49
N ARG A 711 9.24 -35.78 0.65
CA ARG A 711 10.66 -35.96 0.99
C ARG A 711 11.52 -35.63 -0.23
N LEU A 712 12.81 -35.90 -0.13
CA LEU A 712 13.69 -35.95 -1.31
C LEU A 712 13.73 -37.37 -1.89
N PHE A 713 13.90 -37.47 -3.20
CA PHE A 713 14.18 -38.77 -3.85
C PHE A 713 15.48 -39.36 -3.34
N VAL A 714 15.47 -40.66 -3.03
CA VAL A 714 16.63 -41.35 -2.48
C VAL A 714 17.60 -41.79 -3.60
N ASP A 715 17.06 -42.41 -4.65
CA ASP A 715 17.81 -42.99 -5.77
C ASP A 715 16.94 -43.09 -7.04
N GLU A 716 17.51 -43.57 -8.10
CA GLU A 716 16.82 -43.76 -9.38
C GLU A 716 15.69 -44.80 -9.31
N GLN A 717 15.79 -45.80 -8.43
CA GLN A 717 14.74 -46.80 -8.23
C GLN A 717 13.53 -46.20 -7.56
N ASP A 718 13.75 -45.27 -6.59
CA ASP A 718 12.68 -44.52 -5.96
C ASP A 718 11.97 -43.62 -7.00
N ILE A 719 12.74 -42.96 -7.87
CA ILE A 719 12.20 -42.17 -9.00
C ILE A 719 11.33 -43.04 -9.91
N ALA A 720 11.86 -44.18 -10.32
CA ALA A 720 11.15 -45.09 -11.22
C ALA A 720 9.84 -45.65 -10.63
N ASN A 721 9.76 -45.77 -9.30
CA ASN A 721 8.58 -46.26 -8.57
C ASN A 721 7.66 -45.13 -8.05
N SER A 722 7.91 -43.91 -8.47
CA SER A 722 7.14 -42.73 -8.01
C SER A 722 6.34 -42.11 -9.17
N PRO A 723 5.30 -41.32 -8.86
CA PRO A 723 4.60 -40.52 -9.87
C PRO A 723 5.55 -39.68 -10.70
N LYS A 724 5.29 -39.57 -11.98
CA LYS A 724 6.07 -38.71 -12.88
C LYS A 724 5.89 -37.24 -12.50
N GLN A 725 6.98 -36.52 -12.35
CA GLN A 725 6.95 -35.09 -12.02
C GLN A 725 7.24 -34.24 -13.27
N PHE A 726 6.95 -32.94 -13.15
CA PHE A 726 7.27 -31.92 -14.14
C PHE A 726 8.77 -31.56 -14.09
N GLY A 727 9.31 -31.16 -15.26
CA GLY A 727 10.74 -30.80 -15.40
C GLY A 727 11.67 -32.03 -15.33
N ASP A 728 12.97 -31.74 -15.23
CA ASP A 728 14.01 -32.76 -15.04
C ASP A 728 14.29 -32.89 -13.53
N TYR A 729 14.23 -34.11 -13.01
CA TYR A 729 14.46 -34.40 -11.61
C TYR A 729 15.32 -35.66 -11.41
N LEU A 730 16.12 -35.66 -10.36
CA LEU A 730 17.09 -36.72 -10.01
C LEU A 730 16.99 -37.04 -8.50
N ALA A 731 17.76 -38.05 -8.09
CA ALA A 731 17.96 -38.33 -6.67
C ALA A 731 18.43 -37.05 -5.92
N GLY A 732 17.82 -36.76 -4.78
CA GLY A 732 18.04 -35.54 -4.00
C GLY A 732 17.09 -34.38 -4.33
N ASP A 733 16.28 -34.49 -5.38
CA ASP A 733 15.22 -33.51 -5.64
C ASP A 733 13.96 -33.77 -4.81
N ILE A 734 13.09 -32.77 -4.72
CA ILE A 734 11.85 -32.89 -3.96
C ILE A 734 10.91 -33.85 -4.67
N LYS A 735 10.44 -34.86 -3.93
CA LYS A 735 9.33 -35.72 -4.31
C LYS A 735 8.03 -35.08 -3.85
N TYR A 736 7.16 -34.76 -4.81
CA TYR A 736 5.84 -34.23 -4.54
C TYR A 736 4.80 -35.33 -4.41
N LYS A 737 3.78 -35.04 -3.62
CA LYS A 737 2.65 -35.92 -3.39
C LYS A 737 1.67 -35.85 -4.58
N ASP A 738 1.32 -37.00 -5.12
CA ASP A 738 0.22 -37.16 -6.07
C ASP A 738 -1.10 -37.16 -5.28
N ILE A 739 -1.84 -36.07 -5.36
CA ILE A 739 -3.07 -35.85 -4.58
C ILE A 739 -4.26 -36.60 -5.21
N ASN A 740 -4.32 -36.61 -6.55
CA ASN A 740 -5.42 -37.24 -7.28
C ASN A 740 -5.18 -38.73 -7.62
N ASN A 741 -3.96 -39.23 -7.36
CA ASN A 741 -3.50 -40.62 -7.64
C ASN A 741 -3.59 -41.00 -9.13
N ASP A 742 -3.30 -40.07 -10.04
CA ASP A 742 -3.27 -40.31 -11.46
C ASP A 742 -1.90 -40.76 -11.99
N GLY A 743 -0.88 -40.80 -11.12
CA GLY A 743 0.48 -41.22 -11.45
C GLY A 743 1.36 -40.11 -12.05
N VAL A 744 0.87 -38.86 -12.13
CA VAL A 744 1.59 -37.72 -12.69
C VAL A 744 1.37 -36.46 -11.82
N ILE A 745 2.44 -35.80 -11.41
CA ILE A 745 2.34 -34.55 -10.69
C ILE A 745 2.08 -33.40 -11.67
N THR A 746 0.93 -32.78 -11.55
CA THR A 746 0.47 -31.68 -12.40
C THR A 746 -0.15 -30.56 -11.56
N GLU A 747 -0.67 -29.51 -12.18
CA GLU A 747 -1.44 -28.49 -11.47
C GLU A 747 -2.67 -29.07 -10.73
N ALA A 748 -3.15 -30.27 -11.12
CA ALA A 748 -4.23 -30.96 -10.43
C ALA A 748 -3.88 -31.35 -8.99
N ASP A 749 -2.59 -31.43 -8.65
CA ASP A 749 -2.08 -31.81 -7.34
C ASP A 749 -1.81 -30.60 -6.42
N GLN A 750 -2.03 -29.39 -6.91
CA GLN A 750 -1.91 -28.20 -6.06
C GLN A 750 -3.08 -28.14 -5.08
N VAL A 751 -2.74 -27.94 -3.82
CA VAL A 751 -3.67 -27.82 -2.70
C VAL A 751 -3.48 -26.49 -1.98
N PRO A 752 -4.44 -26.03 -1.16
CA PRO A 752 -4.21 -24.89 -0.28
C PRO A 752 -3.09 -25.21 0.70
N ILE A 753 -2.07 -24.34 0.77
CA ILE A 753 -0.93 -24.49 1.67
C ILE A 753 -0.77 -23.26 2.57
N GLY A 754 -0.29 -23.50 3.80
CA GLY A 754 0.01 -22.44 4.75
C GLY A 754 -1.20 -21.58 5.13
N PHE A 755 -0.88 -20.36 5.55
CA PHE A 755 -1.86 -19.33 5.92
C PHE A 755 -2.01 -18.30 4.81
N PRO A 756 -3.10 -17.49 4.82
CA PRO A 756 -3.22 -16.35 3.92
C PRO A 756 -2.02 -15.40 4.02
N THR A 757 -1.70 -14.73 2.92
CA THR A 757 -0.56 -13.79 2.88
C THR A 757 -0.81 -12.50 3.67
N ASP A 758 -2.07 -12.11 3.88
CA ASP A 758 -2.43 -10.99 4.73
C ASP A 758 -2.64 -11.45 6.18
N PRO A 759 -2.17 -10.71 7.19
CA PRO A 759 -2.39 -11.06 8.58
C PRO A 759 -3.87 -11.11 8.94
N GLU A 760 -4.30 -12.15 9.63
CA GLU A 760 -5.65 -12.28 10.19
C GLU A 760 -5.75 -11.75 11.62
N ILE A 761 -4.63 -11.70 12.34
CA ILE A 761 -4.51 -11.20 13.70
C ILE A 761 -3.51 -10.07 13.75
N VAL A 762 -3.96 -8.91 14.26
CA VAL A 762 -3.09 -7.78 14.59
C VAL A 762 -3.42 -7.32 16.01
N TYR A 763 -2.39 -7.18 16.81
CA TYR A 763 -2.52 -6.63 18.15
C TYR A 763 -1.42 -5.62 18.46
N GLY A 764 -1.70 -4.77 19.43
CA GLY A 764 -0.73 -3.79 19.90
C GLY A 764 -1.01 -3.42 21.35
N PHE A 765 0.05 -3.15 22.08
CA PHE A 765 -0.05 -2.66 23.45
C PHE A 765 0.95 -1.54 23.69
N GLY A 766 0.60 -0.64 24.57
CA GLY A 766 1.44 0.47 24.98
C GLY A 766 1.21 0.81 26.44
N LEU A 767 2.26 1.21 27.13
CA LEU A 767 2.23 1.67 28.49
C LEU A 767 2.96 3.01 28.60
N SER A 768 2.35 3.97 29.29
CA SER A 768 2.93 5.25 29.61
C SER A 768 2.73 5.55 31.08
N ALA A 769 3.74 6.06 31.74
CA ALA A 769 3.68 6.52 33.12
C ALA A 769 4.35 7.88 33.25
N GLY A 770 3.83 8.71 34.12
CA GLY A 770 4.41 10.03 34.42
C GLY A 770 4.37 10.33 35.90
N TYR A 771 5.45 10.99 36.34
CA TYR A 771 5.59 11.50 37.68
C TYR A 771 5.92 13.01 37.60
N LYS A 772 5.19 13.85 38.34
CA LYS A 772 5.43 15.30 38.41
C LYS A 772 6.33 15.65 39.58
#